data_e51282598d72579b409b20ca90b1e05a
#
_entry.id   e51282598d72579b409b20ca90b1e05a
#
_cell.length_a   1.000
_cell.length_b   1.000
_cell.length_c   1.000
_cell.angle_alpha   90.00
_cell.angle_beta   90.00
_cell.angle_gamma   90.00
#
_symmetry.space_group_name_H-M   'P 1'
#
loop_
_entity.id
_entity.type
_entity.pdbx_description
1 polymer ?
#
loop_
_entity_poly.entity_id
_entity_poly.type
_entity_poly.pdbx_seq_one_letter_code
_entity_poly.pdbx_strand_id
1 'polypeptide(L)'
;MIKLDTTMLDYFKESPTLRKQLFSGHFGLEKENVRVTADGKLALTPHPAIFGPKEDNPYIKTDFSESQIEMITPVTDSIDTVYEWLENLHNIVSLRAEDELLWPSSNPPILPPEKDIPIAVYKTPGSPDRKYREHLAKGYGKKIQLLSGIHYNFSFPEALIDGLYSQISLPEESKQDFKNRLYLKVAKYFMKNRWLLVYLTGASPVYLADFTTTKNEETLADGSSSFRDGISLRNSNAGYKNKEALYVDYNSFDAYIASISNYIEQGKIESMREFYNPIRLKNAHTDQTVESLAEHGVEYLEIRSIDLNPLEPNGISKDELTFIHLFLIKGLLSEDRELCNNNQQLADENENTVALNGLAQPAIKTCDNEEVSLSEAGLLELTKMSDFISTLLPDDTYFSSIIEKQKERLLHPEKTIAYQVIEHVKTTGYVDFHLNQAKIFMEETEALAYKLIGAEDMELSTQIIWKDAIARGIKVDVLDRAENFLRFQKGDHVEYVKQASKTSKDNYVSVLMMENKVVTKLVLAENGIRVPFGDSFSDQAIALEAYSLFQNKQIVVKPKSTNYGWGISIFKNKFTKDDYQQALTIAFSYDESVIIEEFIPGDEFRFLVINDKVEAVLKRVPANVTGDGIHTVHELVDEKNTDPLRGTDHLKPLEEIQTGPEETLMLSMQKLSWDSIPESGKTIYLRENSNVSTGGDSIDYTAEMDDYFKEIAIRATQVLDAKICGVDIIVPRETINRDKHAIIELNFNPAMHMHCFPYQGEQKKIGDKILDFLFD
;
A
#
# COMPACT_ATOMS: atom_id res chain seq x y z
N MET A 1 26.90 22.50 24.18
CA MET A 1 25.78 21.56 23.95
C MET A 1 24.49 22.13 24.52
N ILE A 2 23.32 21.90 23.85
CA ILE A 2 22.04 22.51 24.23
C ILE A 2 21.43 21.75 25.42
N LYS A 3 21.02 22.48 26.48
CA LYS A 3 20.39 21.91 27.67
C LYS A 3 18.86 21.80 27.43
N LEU A 4 18.20 20.99 28.25
CA LEU A 4 16.73 20.99 28.36
C LEU A 4 16.27 22.27 29.03
N ASP A 5 15.18 22.83 28.55
CA ASP A 5 14.48 23.96 29.16
C ASP A 5 13.62 23.42 30.32
N THR A 6 14.09 23.66 31.56
CA THR A 6 13.43 23.14 32.77
C THR A 6 12.03 23.70 32.93
N THR A 7 11.81 24.98 32.57
CA THR A 7 10.48 25.61 32.66
C THR A 7 9.50 24.93 31.68
N MET A 8 9.92 24.70 30.45
CA MET A 8 9.13 23.99 29.45
C MET A 8 8.79 22.57 29.93
N LEU A 9 9.78 21.86 30.47
CA LEU A 9 9.61 20.50 30.96
C LEU A 9 8.60 20.44 32.14
N ASP A 10 8.62 21.42 33.03
CA ASP A 10 7.71 21.47 34.16
C ASP A 10 6.24 21.65 33.74
N TYR A 11 5.94 22.43 32.69
CA TYR A 11 4.58 22.51 32.14
C TYR A 11 4.04 21.14 31.70
N PHE A 12 4.87 20.31 31.10
CA PHE A 12 4.46 18.96 30.68
C PHE A 12 4.36 17.97 31.84
N LYS A 13 5.15 18.14 32.92
CA LYS A 13 5.01 17.35 34.15
C LYS A 13 3.68 17.63 34.85
N GLU A 14 3.31 18.90 34.94
CA GLU A 14 2.13 19.36 35.69
C GLU A 14 0.82 19.09 34.95
N SER A 15 0.84 19.03 33.58
CA SER A 15 -0.35 18.83 32.75
C SER A 15 -0.33 17.51 32.00
N PRO A 16 -1.07 16.47 32.44
CA PRO A 16 -1.21 15.21 31.71
C PRO A 16 -1.76 15.39 30.28
N THR A 17 -2.65 16.36 30.10
CA THR A 17 -3.22 16.66 28.75
C THR A 17 -2.17 17.20 27.81
N LEU A 18 -1.39 18.22 28.21
CA LEU A 18 -0.30 18.77 27.39
C LEU A 18 0.76 17.70 27.13
N ARG A 19 1.10 16.91 28.13
CA ARG A 19 2.04 15.79 27.99
C ARG A 19 1.59 14.79 26.92
N LYS A 20 0.31 14.39 26.91
CA LYS A 20 -0.23 13.52 25.85
C LYS A 20 -0.11 14.17 24.48
N GLN A 21 -0.43 15.47 24.36
CA GLN A 21 -0.33 16.22 23.12
C GLN A 21 1.12 16.36 22.62
N LEU A 22 2.11 16.42 23.53
CA LEU A 22 3.53 16.49 23.17
C LEU A 22 4.00 15.28 22.36
N PHE A 23 3.53 14.08 22.73
CA PHE A 23 3.86 12.82 22.03
C PHE A 23 2.88 12.47 20.91
N SER A 24 1.97 13.38 20.57
CA SER A 24 1.08 13.28 19.41
C SER A 24 1.59 14.20 18.29
N GLY A 25 1.10 14.01 17.07
CA GLY A 25 1.48 14.83 15.92
C GLY A 25 0.63 14.53 14.72
N HIS A 26 0.85 15.34 13.66
CA HIS A 26 0.37 15.02 12.33
C HIS A 26 1.58 14.70 11.47
N PHE A 27 1.51 13.61 10.72
CA PHE A 27 2.61 13.03 9.99
C PHE A 27 2.27 12.84 8.53
N GLY A 28 3.22 13.15 7.66
CA GLY A 28 3.16 12.87 6.23
C GLY A 28 4.54 12.45 5.72
N LEU A 29 4.57 11.56 4.74
CA LEU A 29 5.81 11.08 4.13
C LEU A 29 5.75 11.26 2.62
N GLU A 30 6.90 11.62 2.04
CA GLU A 30 7.15 11.62 0.61
C GLU A 30 8.35 10.73 0.36
N LYS A 31 8.17 9.67 -0.42
CA LYS A 31 9.24 8.71 -0.75
C LYS A 31 9.53 8.74 -2.23
N GLU A 32 10.77 9.02 -2.57
CA GLU A 32 11.25 9.00 -3.94
C GLU A 32 11.96 7.68 -4.23
N ASN A 33 11.65 7.05 -5.37
CA ASN A 33 12.42 5.90 -5.88
C ASN A 33 12.61 6.05 -7.39
N VAL A 34 13.79 5.73 -7.90
CA VAL A 34 13.94 5.52 -9.34
C VAL A 34 13.49 4.11 -9.72
N ARG A 35 12.87 3.98 -10.90
CA ARG A 35 12.49 2.69 -11.48
C ARG A 35 13.66 2.12 -12.26
N VAL A 36 13.85 0.80 -12.19
CA VAL A 36 14.93 0.08 -12.85
C VAL A 36 14.42 -1.11 -13.63
N THR A 37 15.15 -1.44 -14.69
CA THR A 37 14.96 -2.68 -15.44
C THR A 37 15.50 -3.89 -14.67
N ALA A 38 15.16 -5.09 -15.09
CA ALA A 38 15.58 -6.34 -14.48
C ALA A 38 17.11 -6.55 -14.42
N ASP A 39 17.89 -5.77 -15.18
CA ASP A 39 19.36 -5.77 -15.19
C ASP A 39 19.99 -4.56 -14.45
N GLY A 40 19.20 -3.84 -13.65
CA GLY A 40 19.69 -2.77 -12.76
C GLY A 40 20.02 -1.46 -13.47
N LYS A 41 19.49 -1.22 -14.67
CA LYS A 41 19.62 0.06 -15.37
C LYS A 41 18.43 0.96 -15.09
N LEU A 42 18.66 2.27 -15.11
CA LEU A 42 17.58 3.25 -15.01
C LEU A 42 16.51 2.97 -16.08
N ALA A 43 15.26 2.78 -15.67
CA ALA A 43 14.15 2.64 -16.58
C ALA A 43 13.88 3.98 -17.30
N LEU A 44 13.74 3.94 -18.61
CA LEU A 44 13.53 5.13 -19.43
C LEU A 44 12.10 5.26 -19.96
N THR A 45 11.21 4.38 -19.50
CA THR A 45 9.80 4.38 -19.83
C THR A 45 9.09 5.61 -19.23
N PRO A 46 7.99 6.06 -19.81
CA PRO A 46 7.14 7.08 -19.23
C PRO A 46 6.59 6.69 -17.85
N HIS A 47 6.09 7.65 -17.11
CA HIS A 47 5.30 7.40 -15.89
C HIS A 47 4.13 6.45 -16.20
N PRO A 48 3.93 5.37 -15.42
CA PRO A 48 2.91 4.37 -15.75
C PRO A 48 1.51 4.98 -15.87
N ALA A 49 0.86 4.72 -17.01
CA ALA A 49 -0.42 5.34 -17.37
C ALA A 49 -1.56 5.06 -16.35
N ILE A 50 -1.47 3.94 -15.63
CA ILE A 50 -2.48 3.56 -14.62
C ILE A 50 -2.58 4.58 -13.48
N PHE A 51 -1.50 5.27 -13.14
CA PHE A 51 -1.53 6.30 -12.10
C PHE A 51 -2.17 7.61 -12.59
N GLY A 52 -2.52 7.69 -13.88
CA GLY A 52 -3.06 8.90 -14.49
C GLY A 52 -2.03 10.02 -14.61
N PRO A 53 -2.47 11.22 -14.95
CA PRO A 53 -1.60 12.37 -14.98
C PRO A 53 -1.08 12.72 -13.60
N LYS A 54 0.22 12.91 -13.47
CA LYS A 54 0.90 13.21 -12.20
C LYS A 54 0.43 14.50 -11.52
N GLU A 55 -0.14 15.43 -12.26
CA GLU A 55 -0.74 16.64 -11.71
C GLU A 55 -2.06 16.39 -10.98
N ASP A 56 -2.76 15.32 -11.35
CA ASP A 56 -4.08 15.00 -10.82
C ASP A 56 -4.02 13.95 -9.70
N ASN A 57 -2.96 13.14 -9.65
CA ASN A 57 -2.81 12.11 -8.63
C ASN A 57 -2.15 12.71 -7.37
N PRO A 58 -2.85 12.75 -6.21
CA PRO A 58 -2.28 13.32 -4.99
C PRO A 58 -1.24 12.40 -4.33
N TYR A 59 -1.25 11.10 -4.65
CA TYR A 59 -0.47 10.08 -3.95
C TYR A 59 0.78 9.61 -4.71
N ILE A 60 0.71 9.58 -6.06
CA ILE A 60 1.75 8.98 -6.90
C ILE A 60 2.08 9.96 -8.03
N LYS A 61 3.30 10.49 -8.01
CA LYS A 61 3.79 11.49 -8.94
C LYS A 61 5.17 11.11 -9.49
N THR A 62 5.82 12.07 -10.13
CA THR A 62 7.26 12.03 -10.42
C THR A 62 7.91 13.24 -9.78
N ASP A 63 9.12 13.08 -9.26
CA ASP A 63 9.92 14.22 -8.86
C ASP A 63 10.58 14.86 -10.09
N PHE A 64 11.87 14.72 -10.29
CA PHE A 64 12.60 15.33 -11.41
C PHE A 64 12.42 14.58 -12.73
N SER A 65 12.49 13.28 -12.72
CA SER A 65 12.55 12.40 -13.90
C SER A 65 11.28 11.57 -14.07
N GLU A 66 10.94 11.23 -15.34
CA GLU A 66 9.94 10.17 -15.61
C GLU A 66 10.28 8.85 -14.92
N SER A 67 11.58 8.56 -14.77
CA SER A 67 12.10 7.36 -14.10
C SER A 67 11.96 7.41 -12.57
N GLN A 68 11.76 8.59 -11.97
CA GLN A 68 11.76 8.80 -10.52
C GLN A 68 10.34 9.00 -10.02
N ILE A 69 9.79 7.95 -9.42
CA ILE A 69 8.45 7.98 -8.85
C ILE A 69 8.49 8.55 -7.43
N GLU A 70 7.50 9.35 -7.09
CA GLU A 70 7.32 9.97 -5.79
C GLU A 70 5.99 9.52 -5.20
N MET A 71 6.04 8.90 -4.04
CA MET A 71 4.90 8.40 -3.27
C MET A 71 4.63 9.35 -2.10
N ILE A 72 3.43 9.94 -2.05
CA ILE A 72 3.04 10.96 -1.08
C ILE A 72 1.87 10.42 -0.24
N THR A 73 2.08 10.25 1.05
CA THR A 73 1.01 9.80 1.95
C THR A 73 0.03 10.93 2.27
N PRO A 74 -1.22 10.65 2.60
CA PRO A 74 -2.06 11.60 3.31
C PRO A 74 -1.43 11.97 4.65
N VAL A 75 -1.84 13.13 5.19
CA VAL A 75 -1.52 13.52 6.57
C VAL A 75 -2.33 12.65 7.54
N THR A 76 -1.67 12.07 8.53
CA THR A 76 -2.27 11.18 9.53
C THR A 76 -1.91 11.60 10.95
N ASP A 77 -2.66 11.10 11.94
CA ASP A 77 -2.49 11.45 13.36
C ASP A 77 -1.55 10.50 14.10
N SER A 78 -1.00 9.49 13.41
CA SER A 78 -0.09 8.52 14.02
C SER A 78 0.99 8.06 13.05
N ILE A 79 2.14 7.66 13.62
CA ILE A 79 3.25 7.06 12.86
C ILE A 79 2.84 5.69 12.31
N ASP A 80 2.04 4.92 13.04
CA ASP A 80 1.54 3.63 12.56
C ASP A 80 0.76 3.81 11.25
N THR A 81 -0.22 4.72 11.25
CA THR A 81 -1.07 4.95 10.07
C THR A 81 -0.30 5.54 8.88
N VAL A 82 0.64 6.47 9.10
CA VAL A 82 1.43 7.02 7.98
C VAL A 82 2.38 5.96 7.42
N TYR A 83 2.89 5.06 8.24
CA TYR A 83 3.72 3.94 7.82
C TYR A 83 2.92 2.92 6.99
N GLU A 84 1.69 2.56 7.44
CA GLU A 84 0.74 1.72 6.68
C GLU A 84 0.43 2.33 5.30
N TRP A 85 0.21 3.65 5.24
CA TRP A 85 0.01 4.35 3.97
C TRP A 85 1.23 4.27 3.05
N LEU A 86 2.44 4.46 3.60
CA LEU A 86 3.67 4.36 2.82
C LEU A 86 3.86 2.95 2.25
N GLU A 87 3.58 1.93 3.06
CA GLU A 87 3.65 0.52 2.67
C GLU A 87 2.62 0.20 1.57
N ASN A 88 1.38 0.67 1.71
CA ASN A 88 0.37 0.53 0.67
C ASN A 88 0.78 1.20 -0.64
N LEU A 89 1.33 2.42 -0.59
CA LEU A 89 1.79 3.13 -1.79
C LEU A 89 2.96 2.40 -2.44
N HIS A 90 3.93 1.91 -1.66
CA HIS A 90 5.03 1.11 -2.16
C HIS A 90 4.53 -0.16 -2.87
N ASN A 91 3.61 -0.89 -2.25
CA ASN A 91 3.02 -2.11 -2.81
C ASN A 91 2.22 -1.82 -4.09
N ILE A 92 1.41 -0.74 -4.10
CA ILE A 92 0.65 -0.32 -5.28
C ILE A 92 1.58 0.02 -6.44
N VAL A 93 2.62 0.81 -6.19
CA VAL A 93 3.57 1.22 -7.23
C VAL A 93 4.33 0.01 -7.76
N SER A 94 4.84 -0.87 -6.88
CA SER A 94 5.57 -2.08 -7.26
C SER A 94 4.72 -2.99 -8.16
N LEU A 95 3.46 -3.27 -7.78
CA LEU A 95 2.54 -4.13 -8.54
C LEU A 95 2.06 -3.53 -9.88
N ARG A 96 2.22 -2.23 -10.08
CA ARG A 96 1.75 -1.51 -11.27
C ARG A 96 2.87 -0.95 -12.14
N ALA A 97 4.13 -1.15 -11.75
CA ALA A 97 5.31 -0.72 -12.51
C ALA A 97 5.66 -1.66 -13.69
N GLU A 98 4.77 -2.60 -14.02
CA GLU A 98 4.95 -3.61 -15.08
C GLU A 98 6.21 -4.47 -14.82
N ASP A 99 7.13 -4.55 -15.80
CA ASP A 99 8.36 -5.35 -15.69
C ASP A 99 9.52 -4.60 -14.99
N GLU A 100 9.24 -3.49 -14.30
CA GLU A 100 10.24 -2.66 -13.63
C GLU A 100 10.19 -2.82 -12.12
N LEU A 101 11.34 -2.58 -11.47
CA LEU A 101 11.50 -2.65 -10.03
C LEU A 101 11.76 -1.26 -9.44
N LEU A 102 11.43 -1.07 -8.16
CA LEU A 102 11.81 0.13 -7.41
C LEU A 102 13.23 -0.04 -6.85
N TRP A 103 14.11 0.87 -7.23
CA TRP A 103 15.50 0.86 -6.74
C TRP A 103 15.56 1.27 -5.27
N PRO A 104 16.08 0.44 -4.35
CA PRO A 104 15.95 0.66 -2.92
C PRO A 104 17.02 1.58 -2.31
N SER A 105 17.83 2.26 -3.11
CA SER A 105 18.92 3.10 -2.64
C SER A 105 18.72 4.57 -3.00
N SER A 106 19.19 5.48 -2.13
CA SER A 106 19.27 6.90 -2.42
C SER A 106 20.21 7.21 -3.58
N ASN A 107 21.31 6.47 -3.69
CA ASN A 107 22.22 6.61 -4.81
C ASN A 107 21.69 5.86 -6.04
N PRO A 108 21.79 6.45 -7.24
CA PRO A 108 21.13 5.89 -8.42
C PRO A 108 21.75 4.57 -8.91
N PRO A 109 21.00 3.79 -9.73
CA PRO A 109 21.45 2.58 -10.40
C PRO A 109 22.40 2.91 -11.58
N ILE A 110 22.63 1.95 -12.48
CA ILE A 110 23.35 2.18 -13.73
C ILE A 110 22.60 3.24 -14.57
N LEU A 111 23.27 4.37 -14.81
CA LEU A 111 22.69 5.48 -15.54
C LEU A 111 23.07 5.45 -17.05
N PRO A 112 22.17 5.87 -17.94
CA PRO A 112 22.50 6.16 -19.32
C PRO A 112 23.36 7.43 -19.41
N PRO A 113 23.87 7.79 -20.59
CA PRO A 113 24.46 9.11 -20.83
C PRO A 113 23.49 10.21 -20.35
N GLU A 114 24.00 11.22 -19.65
CA GLU A 114 23.18 12.23 -18.96
C GLU A 114 22.14 12.90 -19.86
N LYS A 115 22.45 13.11 -21.13
CA LYS A 115 21.52 13.68 -22.13
C LYS A 115 20.24 12.86 -22.29
N ASP A 116 20.34 11.53 -22.10
CA ASP A 116 19.26 10.56 -22.31
C ASP A 116 18.40 10.33 -21.07
N ILE A 117 18.80 10.89 -19.90
CA ILE A 117 17.95 10.86 -18.68
C ILE A 117 16.68 11.69 -18.95
N PRO A 118 15.49 11.08 -18.88
CA PRO A 118 14.23 11.76 -19.16
C PRO A 118 13.86 12.74 -18.03
N ILE A 119 13.46 13.95 -18.39
CA ILE A 119 12.87 14.91 -17.45
C ILE A 119 11.35 14.69 -17.42
N ALA A 120 10.71 14.81 -16.26
CA ALA A 120 9.28 14.63 -16.08
C ALA A 120 8.43 15.43 -17.11
N VAL A 121 7.45 14.76 -17.71
CA VAL A 121 6.54 15.29 -18.73
C VAL A 121 5.20 15.63 -18.07
N TYR A 122 4.61 16.75 -18.44
CA TYR A 122 3.35 17.29 -17.90
C TYR A 122 2.30 17.42 -18.98
N LYS A 123 1.01 17.45 -18.61
CA LYS A 123 -0.13 17.63 -19.53
C LYS A 123 0.05 18.84 -20.44
N THR A 124 0.48 19.96 -19.84
CA THR A 124 0.68 21.22 -20.58
C THR A 124 2.14 21.35 -20.95
N PRO A 125 2.49 21.33 -22.26
CA PRO A 125 3.85 21.60 -22.70
C PRO A 125 4.34 22.96 -22.22
N GLY A 126 5.54 23.00 -21.63
CA GLY A 126 6.12 24.24 -21.10
C GLY A 126 5.44 24.78 -19.84
N SER A 127 4.76 23.92 -19.09
CA SER A 127 4.21 24.25 -17.76
C SER A 127 5.31 24.82 -16.83
N PRO A 128 4.94 25.59 -15.80
CA PRO A 128 5.90 26.08 -14.80
C PRO A 128 6.75 24.96 -14.20
N ASP A 129 6.13 23.82 -13.88
CA ASP A 129 6.84 22.66 -13.32
C ASP A 129 7.86 22.05 -14.29
N ARG A 130 7.55 21.98 -15.58
CA ARG A 130 8.50 21.51 -16.60
C ARG A 130 9.68 22.49 -16.72
N LYS A 131 9.41 23.79 -16.79
CA LYS A 131 10.45 24.84 -16.88
C LYS A 131 11.37 24.80 -15.67
N TYR A 132 10.82 24.64 -14.48
CA TYR A 132 11.59 24.51 -13.24
C TYR A 132 12.56 23.32 -13.31
N ARG A 133 12.12 22.16 -13.76
CA ARG A 133 13.00 20.98 -13.90
C ARG A 133 14.06 21.16 -14.99
N GLU A 134 13.74 21.85 -16.07
CA GLU A 134 14.74 22.23 -17.10
C GLU A 134 15.78 23.22 -16.54
N HIS A 135 15.35 24.16 -15.68
CA HIS A 135 16.27 25.04 -14.94
C HIS A 135 17.20 24.22 -14.04
N LEU A 136 16.69 23.29 -13.24
CA LEU A 136 17.50 22.41 -12.40
C LEU A 136 18.49 21.57 -13.23
N ALA A 137 18.03 20.97 -14.35
CA ALA A 137 18.89 20.21 -15.25
C ALA A 137 20.06 21.04 -15.79
N LYS A 138 19.81 22.30 -16.16
CA LYS A 138 20.83 23.22 -16.63
C LYS A 138 21.76 23.68 -15.51
N GLY A 139 21.18 23.92 -14.33
CA GLY A 139 21.90 24.45 -13.17
C GLY A 139 22.81 23.40 -12.51
N TYR A 140 22.26 22.26 -12.18
CA TYR A 140 22.90 21.22 -11.35
C TYR A 140 23.28 19.96 -12.13
N GLY A 141 22.74 19.75 -13.33
CA GLY A 141 22.83 18.50 -14.07
C GLY A 141 21.71 17.54 -13.74
N LYS A 142 21.47 16.55 -14.61
CA LYS A 142 20.36 15.59 -14.45
C LYS A 142 20.71 14.42 -13.51
N LYS A 143 21.98 13.98 -13.46
CA LYS A 143 22.41 12.84 -12.64
C LYS A 143 22.15 13.09 -11.16
N ILE A 144 22.52 14.27 -10.66
CA ILE A 144 22.38 14.62 -9.24
C ILE A 144 20.93 14.68 -8.79
N GLN A 145 20.00 15.00 -9.70
CA GLN A 145 18.55 15.06 -9.43
C GLN A 145 17.94 13.67 -9.20
N LEU A 146 18.65 12.58 -9.52
CA LEU A 146 18.19 11.21 -9.30
C LEU A 146 18.56 10.67 -7.92
N LEU A 147 19.24 11.48 -7.08
CA LEU A 147 19.39 11.16 -5.67
C LEU A 147 18.02 11.18 -5.00
N SER A 148 17.59 10.02 -4.55
CA SER A 148 16.28 9.80 -3.95
C SER A 148 16.36 9.81 -2.43
N GLY A 149 15.27 10.08 -1.75
CA GLY A 149 15.20 10.09 -0.30
C GLY A 149 13.78 10.05 0.23
N ILE A 150 13.66 10.29 1.53
CA ILE A 150 12.37 10.43 2.20
C ILE A 150 12.28 11.82 2.81
N HIS A 151 11.16 12.50 2.55
CA HIS A 151 10.79 13.70 3.26
C HIS A 151 9.82 13.35 4.38
N TYR A 152 10.10 13.85 5.57
CA TYR A 152 9.25 13.65 6.75
C TYR A 152 8.59 14.97 7.11
N ASN A 153 7.28 15.03 6.91
CA ASN A 153 6.45 16.18 7.21
C ASN A 153 5.82 16.01 8.59
N PHE A 154 5.97 17.02 9.45
CA PHE A 154 5.53 16.97 10.84
C PHE A 154 4.90 18.27 11.31
N SER A 155 3.78 18.17 12.01
CA SER A 155 3.24 19.27 12.80
C SER A 155 2.77 18.84 14.18
N PHE A 156 2.94 19.73 15.16
CA PHE A 156 2.34 19.55 16.47
C PHE A 156 0.82 19.73 16.42
N PRO A 157 0.05 19.00 17.26
CA PRO A 157 -1.38 19.21 17.34
C PRO A 157 -1.72 20.65 17.75
N GLU A 158 -2.75 21.24 17.17
CA GLU A 158 -3.21 22.60 17.54
C GLU A 158 -3.54 22.71 19.02
N ALA A 159 -4.05 21.64 19.64
CA ALA A 159 -4.30 21.60 21.09
C ALA A 159 -3.02 21.77 21.93
N LEU A 160 -1.86 21.29 21.45
CA LEU A 160 -0.57 21.56 22.08
C LEU A 160 -0.19 23.04 21.95
N ILE A 161 -0.34 23.59 20.74
CA ILE A 161 -0.05 25.01 20.46
C ILE A 161 -0.90 25.93 21.34
N ASP A 162 -2.22 25.66 21.41
CA ASP A 162 -3.15 26.42 22.26
C ASP A 162 -2.78 26.37 23.75
N GLY A 163 -2.45 25.16 24.21
CA GLY A 163 -2.05 24.95 25.61
C GLY A 163 -0.77 25.72 25.95
N LEU A 164 0.25 25.65 25.11
CA LEU A 164 1.50 26.38 25.31
C LEU A 164 1.32 27.90 25.13
N TYR A 165 0.54 28.33 24.14
CA TYR A 165 0.24 29.74 23.94
C TYR A 165 -0.34 30.39 25.19
N SER A 166 -1.27 29.74 25.85
CA SER A 166 -1.87 30.22 27.11
C SER A 166 -0.88 30.36 28.27
N GLN A 167 0.26 29.66 28.22
CA GLN A 167 1.25 29.59 29.30
C GLN A 167 2.46 30.50 29.07
N ILE A 168 2.96 30.56 27.82
CA ILE A 168 4.28 31.11 27.49
C ILE A 168 4.27 32.07 26.31
N SER A 169 3.11 32.58 25.84
CA SER A 169 3.06 33.64 24.86
C SER A 169 3.67 34.94 25.42
N LEU A 170 4.29 35.71 24.52
CA LEU A 170 4.78 37.04 24.89
C LEU A 170 3.62 38.06 24.92
N PRO A 171 3.75 39.16 25.63
CA PRO A 171 2.75 40.25 25.59
C PRO A 171 2.47 40.69 24.14
N GLU A 172 1.19 40.73 23.77
CA GLU A 172 0.71 41.14 22.43
C GLU A 172 1.12 40.19 21.27
N GLU A 173 1.74 39.03 21.53
CA GLU A 173 2.08 38.04 20.52
C GLU A 173 0.79 37.37 19.98
N SER A 174 0.61 37.37 18.65
CA SER A 174 -0.49 36.60 18.04
C SER A 174 -0.25 35.08 18.17
N LYS A 175 -1.31 34.28 18.06
CA LYS A 175 -1.16 32.81 18.05
C LYS A 175 -0.29 32.34 16.89
N GLN A 176 -0.38 32.99 15.73
CA GLN A 176 0.45 32.62 14.56
C GLN A 176 1.92 32.97 14.77
N ASP A 177 2.24 34.14 15.34
CA ASP A 177 3.62 34.53 15.67
C ASP A 177 4.23 33.58 16.72
N PHE A 178 3.44 33.19 17.71
CA PHE A 178 3.81 32.19 18.69
C PHE A 178 4.13 30.83 18.02
N LYS A 179 3.25 30.38 17.13
CA LYS A 179 3.44 29.14 16.35
C LYS A 179 4.71 29.21 15.50
N ASN A 180 4.92 30.32 14.79
CA ASN A 180 6.14 30.57 14.02
C ASN A 180 7.40 30.47 14.89
N ARG A 181 7.37 31.09 16.08
CA ARG A 181 8.48 31.07 17.04
C ARG A 181 8.76 29.67 17.57
N LEU A 182 7.73 28.87 17.86
CA LEU A 182 7.92 27.47 18.28
C LEU A 182 8.58 26.63 17.18
N TYR A 183 8.11 26.72 15.95
CA TYR A 183 8.70 25.98 14.83
C TYR A 183 10.12 26.43 14.50
N LEU A 184 10.43 27.72 14.60
CA LEU A 184 11.79 28.23 14.49
C LEU A 184 12.71 27.68 15.58
N LYS A 185 12.24 27.56 16.83
CA LYS A 185 12.99 26.94 17.94
C LYS A 185 13.37 25.49 17.60
N VAL A 186 12.40 24.71 17.11
CA VAL A 186 12.64 23.32 16.71
C VAL A 186 13.59 23.24 15.51
N ALA A 187 13.42 24.09 14.52
CA ALA A 187 14.30 24.15 13.34
C ALA A 187 15.75 24.53 13.73
N LYS A 188 15.95 25.48 14.64
CA LYS A 188 17.29 25.84 15.15
C LYS A 188 17.96 24.63 15.83
N TYR A 189 17.23 23.90 16.66
CA TYR A 189 17.74 22.69 17.31
C TYR A 189 18.10 21.63 16.24
N PHE A 190 17.21 21.37 15.29
CA PHE A 190 17.44 20.44 14.20
C PHE A 190 18.70 20.82 13.41
N MET A 191 18.83 22.06 12.97
CA MET A 191 19.98 22.53 12.17
C MET A 191 21.30 22.33 12.89
N LYS A 192 21.36 22.52 14.21
CA LYS A 192 22.58 22.29 15.01
C LYS A 192 22.95 20.83 15.20
N ASN A 193 21.96 19.94 15.28
CA ASN A 193 22.15 18.55 15.71
C ASN A 193 21.87 17.53 14.60
N ARG A 194 21.54 17.96 13.35
CA ARG A 194 21.18 17.06 12.24
C ARG A 194 22.27 16.05 11.86
N TRP A 195 23.54 16.32 12.22
CA TRP A 195 24.63 15.38 12.05
C TRP A 195 24.36 14.03 12.75
N LEU A 196 23.68 14.05 13.91
CA LEU A 196 23.26 12.85 14.62
C LEU A 196 22.22 12.07 13.85
N LEU A 197 21.25 12.77 13.26
CA LEU A 197 20.24 12.12 12.41
C LEU A 197 20.90 11.49 11.19
N VAL A 198 21.79 12.22 10.51
CA VAL A 198 22.54 11.67 9.36
C VAL A 198 23.35 10.43 9.75
N TYR A 199 24.00 10.41 10.91
CA TYR A 199 24.73 9.24 11.39
C TYR A 199 23.81 8.03 11.59
N LEU A 200 22.64 8.24 12.19
CA LEU A 200 21.75 7.16 12.62
C LEU A 200 20.85 6.63 11.50
N THR A 201 20.52 7.46 10.51
CA THR A 201 19.61 7.11 9.39
C THR A 201 20.27 7.10 8.02
N GLY A 202 21.56 7.46 7.92
CA GLY A 202 22.27 7.44 6.66
C GLY A 202 22.51 6.01 6.15
N ALA A 203 22.25 5.81 4.86
CA ALA A 203 22.22 4.49 4.22
C ALA A 203 22.76 4.50 2.79
N SER A 204 23.47 5.57 2.38
CA SER A 204 23.97 5.73 1.01
C SER A 204 25.50 5.91 0.94
N PRO A 205 26.29 5.01 1.58
CA PRO A 205 27.75 5.12 1.63
C PRO A 205 28.44 4.72 0.33
N VAL A 206 27.81 3.91 -0.53
CA VAL A 206 28.39 3.33 -1.76
C VAL A 206 27.63 3.84 -2.98
N TYR A 207 28.34 4.08 -4.07
CA TYR A 207 27.80 4.59 -5.33
C TYR A 207 28.63 4.13 -6.54
N LEU A 208 28.09 4.20 -7.76
CA LEU A 208 28.83 3.88 -8.98
C LEU A 208 29.87 4.96 -9.27
N ALA A 209 31.08 4.55 -9.64
CA ALA A 209 32.25 5.43 -9.83
C ALA A 209 32.05 6.54 -10.88
N ASP A 210 31.12 6.34 -11.84
CA ASP A 210 30.80 7.33 -12.86
C ASP A 210 29.72 8.33 -12.45
N PHE A 211 29.14 8.17 -11.25
CA PHE A 211 28.11 9.07 -10.75
C PHE A 211 28.68 10.43 -10.34
N THR A 212 29.73 10.42 -9.51
CA THR A 212 30.44 11.62 -9.07
C THR A 212 31.91 11.29 -8.80
N THR A 213 32.77 12.30 -8.76
CA THR A 213 34.18 12.17 -8.35
C THR A 213 34.41 12.99 -7.10
N THR A 214 34.82 12.34 -6.04
CA THR A 214 35.16 12.99 -4.76
C THR A 214 36.62 12.69 -4.37
N LYS A 215 37.09 13.40 -3.36
CA LYS A 215 38.44 13.08 -2.78
C LYS A 215 38.27 12.04 -1.70
N ASN A 216 39.26 11.14 -1.55
CA ASN A 216 39.33 10.06 -0.54
C ASN A 216 38.32 8.90 -0.78
N GLU A 217 38.07 8.57 -2.03
CA GLU A 217 37.27 7.40 -2.40
C GLU A 217 38.09 6.13 -2.28
N GLU A 218 37.48 5.05 -1.85
CA GLU A 218 37.93 3.68 -1.98
C GLU A 218 37.13 3.00 -3.12
N THR A 219 37.85 2.38 -4.06
CA THR A 219 37.21 1.58 -5.10
C THR A 219 37.02 0.16 -4.58
N LEU A 220 35.82 -0.34 -4.58
CA LEU A 220 35.47 -1.70 -4.19
C LEU A 220 35.78 -2.69 -5.33
N ALA A 221 35.71 -3.98 -5.03
CA ALA A 221 36.09 -5.05 -5.97
C ALA A 221 35.26 -5.10 -7.23
N ASP A 222 34.00 -4.65 -7.18
CA ASP A 222 33.07 -4.56 -8.30
C ASP A 222 33.22 -3.26 -9.15
N GLY A 223 34.16 -2.38 -8.77
CA GLY A 223 34.39 -1.09 -9.41
C GLY A 223 33.51 0.04 -8.91
N SER A 224 32.63 -0.19 -7.95
CA SER A 224 31.90 0.87 -7.27
C SER A 224 32.81 1.68 -6.35
N SER A 225 32.38 2.87 -5.96
CA SER A 225 33.11 3.78 -5.08
C SER A 225 32.43 3.90 -3.72
N SER A 226 33.20 4.04 -2.67
CA SER A 226 32.75 4.33 -1.31
C SER A 226 33.68 5.33 -0.65
N PHE A 227 33.16 6.16 0.23
CA PHE A 227 33.99 6.76 1.25
C PHE A 227 34.32 5.66 2.27
N ARG A 228 35.58 5.41 2.56
CA ARG A 228 36.02 4.29 3.41
C ARG A 228 35.18 4.11 4.69
N ASP A 229 34.87 5.22 5.36
CA ASP A 229 34.13 5.29 6.61
C ASP A 229 32.84 6.11 6.45
N GLY A 230 32.30 6.16 5.21
CA GLY A 230 31.16 6.99 4.86
C GLY A 230 29.82 6.47 5.38
N ILE A 231 28.91 7.40 5.58
CA ILE A 231 27.53 7.15 6.01
C ILE A 231 26.56 7.45 4.87
N SER A 232 26.71 8.63 4.21
CA SER A 232 25.72 9.11 3.24
C SER A 232 26.37 10.03 2.20
N LEU A 233 26.43 9.59 0.94
CA LEU A 233 26.78 10.48 -0.17
C LEU A 233 25.75 11.60 -0.30
N ARG A 234 24.46 11.28 -0.22
CA ARG A 234 23.35 12.23 -0.41
C ARG A 234 23.42 13.43 0.54
N ASN A 235 23.82 13.21 1.79
CA ASN A 235 23.95 14.27 2.80
C ASN A 235 25.34 14.93 2.85
N SER A 236 26.30 14.46 2.04
CA SER A 236 27.63 15.09 1.92
C SER A 236 27.59 16.33 1.02
N ASN A 237 28.72 17.04 0.98
CA ASN A 237 28.88 18.17 0.04
C ASN A 237 28.94 17.74 -1.44
N ALA A 238 29.09 16.45 -1.74
CA ALA A 238 28.98 15.89 -3.09
C ALA A 238 27.54 15.46 -3.45
N GLY A 239 26.61 15.57 -2.51
CA GLY A 239 25.20 15.19 -2.66
C GLY A 239 24.31 16.33 -3.14
N TYR A 240 23.03 16.26 -2.75
CA TYR A 240 21.97 17.16 -3.21
C TYR A 240 21.93 18.46 -2.38
N LYS A 241 22.74 19.45 -2.76
CA LYS A 241 22.85 20.75 -2.07
C LYS A 241 22.88 21.92 -3.07
N ASN A 242 22.57 23.12 -2.59
CA ASN A 242 22.78 24.34 -3.36
C ASN A 242 24.28 24.49 -3.69
N LYS A 243 24.60 25.13 -4.83
CA LYS A 243 25.97 25.40 -5.28
C LYS A 243 26.77 26.25 -4.31
N GLU A 244 26.09 27.18 -3.65
CA GLU A 244 26.63 28.03 -2.60
C GLU A 244 25.87 27.75 -1.31
N ALA A 245 26.55 27.89 -0.16
CA ALA A 245 25.90 27.82 1.13
C ALA A 245 24.94 29.02 1.31
N LEU A 246 23.67 28.72 1.60
CA LEU A 246 22.63 29.72 1.77
C LEU A 246 22.19 29.72 3.24
N TYR A 247 22.76 30.62 4.03
CA TYR A 247 22.45 30.76 5.45
C TYR A 247 21.32 31.75 5.68
N VAL A 248 20.26 31.32 6.33
CA VAL A 248 19.08 32.14 6.65
C VAL A 248 19.09 32.56 8.12
N ASP A 249 18.49 33.69 8.43
CA ASP A 249 18.36 34.14 9.81
C ASP A 249 17.16 33.51 10.51
N TYR A 250 17.44 32.63 11.49
CA TYR A 250 16.42 31.93 12.28
C TYR A 250 15.99 32.71 13.54
N ASN A 251 16.44 33.94 13.75
CA ASN A 251 16.15 34.69 15.00
C ASN A 251 14.71 35.19 15.06
N SER A 252 14.11 35.47 13.90
CA SER A 252 12.68 35.77 13.79
C SER A 252 12.11 35.21 12.50
N PHE A 253 10.80 35.10 12.44
CA PHE A 253 10.13 34.59 11.22
C PHE A 253 10.30 35.60 10.06
N ASP A 254 10.17 36.89 10.33
CA ASP A 254 10.39 37.95 9.32
C ASP A 254 11.83 37.93 8.78
N ALA A 255 12.82 37.70 9.64
CA ALA A 255 14.22 37.62 9.21
C ALA A 255 14.48 36.36 8.36
N TYR A 256 13.82 35.23 8.69
CA TYR A 256 13.86 34.00 7.89
C TYR A 256 13.30 34.26 6.48
N ILE A 257 12.10 34.86 6.38
CA ILE A 257 11.45 35.21 5.11
C ILE A 257 12.32 36.19 4.32
N ALA A 258 12.80 37.25 4.95
CA ALA A 258 13.66 38.26 4.30
C ALA A 258 14.96 37.64 3.75
N SER A 259 15.54 36.66 4.44
CA SER A 259 16.74 35.96 3.96
C SER A 259 16.48 35.23 2.65
N ILE A 260 15.37 34.46 2.56
CA ILE A 260 15.02 33.70 1.36
C ILE A 260 14.66 34.65 0.22
N SER A 261 13.84 35.68 0.46
CA SER A 261 13.47 36.69 -0.52
C SER A 261 14.70 37.34 -1.14
N ASN A 262 15.67 37.72 -0.30
CA ASN A 262 16.94 38.29 -0.75
C ASN A 262 17.75 37.36 -1.66
N TYR A 263 17.76 36.03 -1.40
CA TYR A 263 18.41 35.08 -2.30
C TYR A 263 17.72 34.95 -3.65
N ILE A 264 16.39 35.03 -3.69
CA ILE A 264 15.61 35.05 -4.93
C ILE A 264 15.90 36.37 -5.71
N GLU A 265 15.86 37.51 -5.04
CA GLU A 265 16.16 38.82 -5.66
C GLU A 265 17.58 38.90 -6.23
N GLN A 266 18.55 38.29 -5.55
CA GLN A 266 19.93 38.15 -6.03
C GLN A 266 20.13 37.15 -7.16
N GLY A 267 19.11 36.38 -7.51
CA GLY A 267 19.19 35.31 -8.51
C GLY A 267 20.06 34.11 -8.09
N LYS A 268 20.28 33.92 -6.78
CA LYS A 268 21.00 32.73 -6.25
C LYS A 268 20.15 31.46 -6.31
N ILE A 269 18.84 31.60 -6.16
CA ILE A 269 17.82 30.58 -6.37
C ILE A 269 16.67 31.15 -7.20
N GLU A 270 16.00 30.32 -7.99
CA GLU A 270 14.84 30.75 -8.80
C GLU A 270 13.60 30.95 -7.93
N SER A 271 13.42 30.14 -6.91
CA SER A 271 12.27 30.17 -6.00
C SER A 271 12.59 29.49 -4.68
N MET A 272 11.69 29.58 -3.70
CA MET A 272 11.77 28.84 -2.43
C MET A 272 11.91 27.33 -2.63
N ARG A 273 11.40 26.76 -3.72
CA ARG A 273 11.55 25.33 -4.07
C ARG A 273 13.01 24.92 -4.27
N GLU A 274 13.87 25.82 -4.74
CA GLU A 274 15.31 25.61 -4.94
C GLU A 274 16.14 25.83 -3.67
N PHE A 275 15.55 26.24 -2.56
CA PHE A 275 16.23 26.34 -1.28
C PHE A 275 16.41 24.95 -0.67
N TYR A 276 17.54 24.26 -0.98
CA TYR A 276 17.85 22.89 -0.53
C TYR A 276 18.40 22.89 0.90
N ASN A 277 17.50 23.16 1.85
CA ASN A 277 17.83 23.14 3.26
C ASN A 277 17.38 21.79 3.89
N PRO A 278 18.15 21.20 4.82
CA PRO A 278 17.79 19.95 5.48
C PRO A 278 16.44 19.95 6.23
N ILE A 279 16.01 21.14 6.66
CA ILE A 279 14.68 21.38 7.22
C ILE A 279 14.06 22.63 6.61
N ARG A 280 12.79 22.55 6.21
CA ARG A 280 12.03 23.70 5.70
C ARG A 280 10.82 23.99 6.58
N LEU A 281 10.53 25.28 6.74
CA LEU A 281 9.28 25.77 7.29
C LEU A 281 8.24 25.84 6.16
N LYS A 282 7.09 25.27 6.34
CA LYS A 282 6.06 25.11 5.31
C LYS A 282 4.69 25.54 5.80
N ASN A 283 3.84 25.97 4.87
CA ASN A 283 2.40 26.09 5.08
C ASN A 283 1.63 25.02 4.26
N ALA A 284 0.33 24.87 4.48
CA ALA A 284 -0.50 23.90 3.76
C ALA A 284 -1.04 24.42 2.41
N HIS A 285 -0.69 25.62 2.00
CA HIS A 285 -1.14 26.22 0.74
C HIS A 285 -0.38 25.66 -0.45
N THR A 286 -1.07 25.48 -1.57
CA THR A 286 -0.53 24.81 -2.76
C THR A 286 0.51 25.60 -3.53
N ASP A 287 0.52 26.91 -3.41
CA ASP A 287 1.43 27.81 -4.16
C ASP A 287 2.88 27.77 -3.69
N GLN A 288 3.13 27.33 -2.44
CA GLN A 288 4.47 27.12 -1.86
C GLN A 288 5.48 28.23 -2.16
N THR A 289 5.01 29.49 -2.14
CA THR A 289 5.85 30.70 -2.36
C THR A 289 6.30 31.31 -1.03
N VAL A 290 7.30 32.19 -1.09
CA VAL A 290 7.76 32.92 0.10
C VAL A 290 6.68 33.88 0.60
N GLU A 291 5.95 34.47 -0.30
CA GLU A 291 4.83 35.39 -0.02
C GLU A 291 3.70 34.66 0.71
N SER A 292 3.34 33.46 0.23
CA SER A 292 2.32 32.61 0.88
C SER A 292 2.77 32.19 2.28
N LEU A 293 4.05 31.81 2.44
CA LEU A 293 4.58 31.48 3.76
C LEU A 293 4.58 32.69 4.71
N ALA A 294 4.91 33.87 4.20
CA ALA A 294 4.87 35.11 4.98
C ALA A 294 3.45 35.48 5.41
N GLU A 295 2.45 35.30 4.55
CA GLU A 295 1.04 35.64 4.82
C GLU A 295 0.39 34.67 5.83
N HIS A 296 0.64 33.37 5.67
CA HIS A 296 -0.08 32.34 6.45
C HIS A 296 0.72 31.77 7.61
N GLY A 297 2.03 32.00 7.65
CA GLY A 297 2.93 31.47 8.68
C GLY A 297 3.24 29.99 8.52
N VAL A 298 3.91 29.43 9.54
CA VAL A 298 4.34 28.04 9.57
C VAL A 298 3.20 27.13 10.05
N GLU A 299 2.95 26.07 9.30
CA GLU A 299 2.00 25.03 9.69
C GLU A 299 2.69 23.70 10.00
N TYR A 300 3.77 23.38 9.27
CA TYR A 300 4.52 22.14 9.49
C TYR A 300 6.01 22.28 9.15
N LEU A 301 6.80 21.30 9.53
CA LEU A 301 8.21 21.13 9.20
C LEU A 301 8.38 20.01 8.18
N GLU A 302 9.22 20.25 7.18
CA GLU A 302 9.63 19.26 6.18
C GLU A 302 11.11 18.90 6.42
N ILE A 303 11.41 17.68 6.87
CA ILE A 303 12.76 17.15 7.02
C ILE A 303 13.13 16.39 5.74
N ARG A 304 14.33 16.69 5.18
CA ARG A 304 14.75 16.24 3.86
C ARG A 304 16.04 15.40 3.85
N SER A 305 16.65 15.18 5.01
CA SER A 305 17.98 14.55 5.13
C SER A 305 17.93 13.03 5.36
N ILE A 306 16.82 12.37 5.04
CA ILE A 306 16.65 10.93 5.28
C ILE A 306 16.97 10.16 4.01
N ASP A 307 17.93 9.22 4.10
CA ASP A 307 18.27 8.30 3.02
C ASP A 307 17.24 7.18 2.89
N LEU A 308 17.15 6.58 1.70
CA LEU A 308 16.49 5.29 1.53
C LEU A 308 17.37 4.19 2.14
N ASN A 309 16.81 3.46 3.10
CA ASN A 309 17.44 2.29 3.69
C ASN A 309 17.15 1.05 2.79
N PRO A 310 18.17 0.47 2.13
CA PRO A 310 17.96 -0.66 1.23
C PRO A 310 17.65 -1.98 1.94
N LEU A 311 17.69 -2.00 3.27
CA LEU A 311 17.35 -3.16 4.09
C LEU A 311 15.87 -3.17 4.51
N GLU A 312 15.13 -2.11 4.18
CA GLU A 312 13.71 -1.92 4.52
C GLU A 312 12.88 -1.71 3.26
N PRO A 313 11.79 -2.44 3.03
CA PRO A 313 10.94 -2.29 1.84
C PRO A 313 10.44 -0.86 1.66
N ASN A 314 10.05 -0.22 2.77
CA ASN A 314 9.57 1.15 2.78
C ASN A 314 10.68 2.20 2.73
N GLY A 315 11.95 1.78 2.69
CA GLY A 315 13.12 2.67 2.70
C GLY A 315 13.39 3.33 4.06
N ILE A 316 12.57 3.08 5.07
CA ILE A 316 12.73 3.54 6.46
C ILE A 316 11.92 2.61 7.37
N SER A 317 12.41 2.37 8.60
CA SER A 317 11.65 1.62 9.60
C SER A 317 10.73 2.54 10.43
N LYS A 318 9.69 1.95 11.02
CA LYS A 318 8.81 2.65 11.95
C LYS A 318 9.56 3.19 13.19
N ASP A 319 10.58 2.46 13.67
CA ASP A 319 11.44 2.91 14.76
C ASP A 319 12.21 4.18 14.40
N GLU A 320 12.69 4.30 13.16
CA GLU A 320 13.40 5.49 12.69
C GLU A 320 12.47 6.70 12.57
N LEU A 321 11.24 6.50 12.06
CA LEU A 321 10.23 7.57 12.06
C LEU A 321 9.90 8.05 13.48
N THR A 322 9.76 7.13 14.42
CA THR A 322 9.50 7.43 15.83
C THR A 322 10.71 8.16 16.46
N PHE A 323 11.92 7.76 16.14
CA PHE A 323 13.13 8.45 16.59
C PHE A 323 13.18 9.90 16.09
N ILE A 324 12.84 10.14 14.82
CA ILE A 324 12.78 11.50 14.26
C ILE A 324 11.74 12.34 15.01
N HIS A 325 10.58 11.78 15.31
CA HIS A 325 9.57 12.47 16.13
C HIS A 325 10.11 12.86 17.50
N LEU A 326 10.75 11.92 18.22
CA LEU A 326 11.39 12.20 19.52
C LEU A 326 12.49 13.25 19.41
N PHE A 327 13.23 13.27 18.29
CA PHE A 327 14.26 14.27 18.02
C PHE A 327 13.66 15.67 17.85
N LEU A 328 12.49 15.81 17.23
CA LEU A 328 11.75 17.07 17.11
C LEU A 328 11.16 17.53 18.45
N ILE A 329 10.59 16.59 19.23
CA ILE A 329 10.13 16.85 20.60
C ILE A 329 11.30 17.39 21.45
N LYS A 330 12.47 16.79 21.35
CA LYS A 330 13.66 17.29 22.02
C LYS A 330 13.99 18.73 21.62
N GLY A 331 13.83 19.06 20.34
CA GLY A 331 14.01 20.43 19.85
C GLY A 331 13.08 21.43 20.58
N LEU A 332 11.81 21.05 20.74
CA LEU A 332 10.85 21.86 21.49
C LEU A 332 11.22 22.00 22.97
N LEU A 333 11.68 20.91 23.59
CA LEU A 333 12.06 20.87 25.03
C LEU A 333 13.46 21.44 25.32
N SER A 334 14.22 21.86 24.31
CA SER A 334 15.56 22.42 24.48
C SER A 334 15.54 23.91 24.74
N GLU A 335 16.59 24.46 25.38
CA GLU A 335 16.79 25.90 25.46
C GLU A 335 16.86 26.51 24.07
N ASP A 336 16.18 27.64 23.86
CA ASP A 336 16.27 28.38 22.59
C ASP A 336 17.59 29.13 22.53
N ARG A 337 18.44 28.74 21.58
CA ARG A 337 19.76 29.35 21.38
C ARG A 337 19.87 29.90 19.96
N GLU A 338 20.44 31.06 19.83
CA GLU A 338 20.72 31.71 18.55
C GLU A 338 21.46 30.77 17.58
N LEU A 339 21.09 30.83 16.31
CA LEU A 339 21.71 30.13 15.22
C LEU A 339 22.27 31.16 14.19
N CYS A 340 23.41 31.76 14.51
CA CYS A 340 24.10 32.68 13.61
C CYS A 340 24.75 31.94 12.42
N ASN A 341 25.18 32.70 11.40
CA ASN A 341 25.81 32.13 10.20
C ASN A 341 27.03 31.25 10.50
N ASN A 342 27.88 31.65 11.46
CA ASN A 342 29.03 30.83 11.86
C ASN A 342 28.61 29.48 12.45
N ASN A 343 27.52 29.45 13.20
CA ASN A 343 26.98 28.22 13.76
C ASN A 343 26.32 27.35 12.70
N GLN A 344 25.70 27.94 11.65
CA GLN A 344 25.18 27.21 10.50
C GLN A 344 26.31 26.58 9.68
N GLN A 345 27.39 27.36 9.41
CA GLN A 345 28.58 26.84 8.75
C GLN A 345 29.19 25.66 9.51
N LEU A 346 29.32 25.79 10.83
CA LEU A 346 29.84 24.71 11.69
C LEU A 346 28.94 23.46 11.64
N ALA A 347 27.63 23.66 11.62
CA ALA A 347 26.67 22.55 11.49
C ALA A 347 26.79 21.84 10.13
N ASP A 348 27.04 22.59 9.03
CA ASP A 348 27.31 22.03 7.69
C ASP A 348 28.64 21.24 7.69
N GLU A 349 29.68 21.77 8.34
CA GLU A 349 30.98 21.07 8.48
C GLU A 349 30.83 19.76 9.26
N ASN A 350 30.08 19.76 10.35
CA ASN A 350 29.82 18.58 11.15
C ASN A 350 28.99 17.54 10.36
N GLU A 351 27.91 17.96 9.69
CA GLU A 351 27.11 17.08 8.85
C GLU A 351 27.95 16.41 7.75
N ASN A 352 28.77 17.22 7.03
CA ASN A 352 29.63 16.71 5.98
C ASN A 352 30.72 15.76 6.53
N THR A 353 31.30 16.08 7.70
CA THR A 353 32.28 15.24 8.36
C THR A 353 31.69 13.88 8.72
N VAL A 354 30.47 13.86 9.26
CA VAL A 354 29.74 12.64 9.60
C VAL A 354 29.35 11.88 8.36
N ALA A 355 28.83 12.56 7.34
CA ALA A 355 28.42 11.93 6.08
C ALA A 355 29.58 11.20 5.38
N LEU A 356 30.79 11.76 5.42
CA LEU A 356 31.98 11.22 4.76
C LEU A 356 32.80 10.24 5.61
N ASN A 357 32.79 10.37 6.95
CA ASN A 357 33.69 9.65 7.83
C ASN A 357 33.02 9.13 9.11
N GLY A 358 31.71 9.06 9.17
CA GLY A 358 30.98 8.77 10.42
C GLY A 358 31.32 7.44 11.05
N LEU A 359 31.63 6.38 10.26
CA LEU A 359 31.99 5.06 10.78
C LEU A 359 33.33 5.09 11.54
N ALA A 360 34.27 6.01 11.20
CA ALA A 360 35.53 6.22 11.93
C ALA A 360 35.33 7.02 13.23
N GLN A 361 34.11 7.39 13.60
CA GLN A 361 33.81 8.16 14.81
C GLN A 361 34.61 9.47 14.91
N PRO A 362 34.58 10.35 13.89
CA PRO A 362 35.41 11.57 13.87
C PRO A 362 35.03 12.51 15.01
N ALA A 363 35.91 13.47 15.31
CA ALA A 363 35.53 14.60 16.13
C ALA A 363 34.61 15.52 15.40
N ILE A 364 33.58 16.02 16.10
CA ILE A 364 32.72 17.11 15.68
C ILE A 364 32.95 18.34 16.52
N LYS A 365 32.61 19.51 15.99
CA LYS A 365 32.85 20.78 16.68
C LYS A 365 31.58 21.29 17.36
N THR A 366 31.68 21.72 18.60
CA THR A 366 30.60 22.41 19.32
C THR A 366 30.49 23.87 18.86
N CYS A 367 29.40 24.55 19.26
CA CYS A 367 29.23 26.00 19.01
C CYS A 367 30.34 26.88 19.65
N ASP A 368 31.04 26.34 20.64
CA ASP A 368 32.21 26.98 21.29
C ASP A 368 33.53 26.62 20.59
N ASN A 369 33.43 25.98 19.42
CA ASN A 369 34.55 25.49 18.59
C ASN A 369 35.44 24.45 19.30
N GLU A 370 34.91 23.76 20.31
CA GLU A 370 35.59 22.64 20.97
C GLU A 370 35.37 21.36 20.18
N GLU A 371 36.39 20.54 20.04
CA GLU A 371 36.28 19.21 19.41
C GLU A 371 35.85 18.16 20.43
N VAL A 372 34.80 17.40 20.08
CA VAL A 372 34.24 16.32 20.89
C VAL A 372 34.06 15.09 19.99
N SER A 373 34.31 13.90 20.48
CA SER A 373 34.10 12.70 19.68
C SER A 373 32.59 12.58 19.29
N LEU A 374 32.31 12.05 18.09
CA LEU A 374 30.97 11.85 17.61
C LEU A 374 30.15 11.01 18.59
N SER A 375 30.72 9.90 19.10
CA SER A 375 29.99 9.02 20.03
C SER A 375 29.71 9.70 21.36
N GLU A 376 30.64 10.47 21.95
CA GLU A 376 30.39 11.22 23.19
C GLU A 376 29.26 12.25 23.02
N ALA A 377 29.33 13.03 21.94
CA ALA A 377 28.32 14.03 21.65
C ALA A 377 26.95 13.37 21.40
N GLY A 378 26.92 12.29 20.62
CA GLY A 378 25.68 11.56 20.32
C GLY A 378 25.07 10.88 21.53
N LEU A 379 25.88 10.19 22.34
CA LEU A 379 25.41 9.57 23.59
C LEU A 379 24.86 10.61 24.56
N LEU A 380 25.48 11.79 24.66
CA LEU A 380 24.97 12.84 25.50
C LEU A 380 23.62 13.36 25.02
N GLU A 381 23.42 13.54 23.70
CA GLU A 381 22.14 13.95 23.15
C GLU A 381 21.05 12.87 23.34
N LEU A 382 21.37 11.59 23.13
CA LEU A 382 20.45 10.47 23.37
C LEU A 382 20.16 10.28 24.88
N THR A 383 21.13 10.50 25.76
CA THR A 383 20.90 10.47 27.22
C THR A 383 19.87 11.53 27.65
N LYS A 384 19.98 12.76 27.13
CA LYS A 384 18.99 13.80 27.40
C LYS A 384 17.59 13.42 26.85
N MET A 385 17.54 12.64 25.76
CA MET A 385 16.27 12.11 25.28
C MET A 385 15.72 11.05 26.23
N SER A 386 16.54 10.13 26.73
CA SER A 386 16.14 9.19 27.79
C SER A 386 15.66 9.93 29.05
N ASP A 387 16.32 11.03 29.44
CA ASP A 387 15.98 11.80 30.63
C ASP A 387 14.58 12.43 30.53
N PHE A 388 14.23 13.07 29.41
CA PHE A 388 12.88 13.64 29.29
C PHE A 388 11.81 12.56 29.14
N ILE A 389 12.08 11.45 28.43
CA ILE A 389 11.15 10.32 28.31
C ILE A 389 10.87 9.73 29.70
N SER A 390 11.89 9.36 30.46
CA SER A 390 11.73 8.81 31.81
C SER A 390 11.04 9.78 32.77
N THR A 391 11.24 11.08 32.57
CA THR A 391 10.62 12.14 33.39
C THR A 391 9.13 12.32 33.06
N LEU A 392 8.76 12.29 31.77
CA LEU A 392 7.39 12.55 31.33
C LEU A 392 6.56 11.27 31.20
N LEU A 393 7.19 10.15 30.90
CA LEU A 393 6.57 8.84 30.67
C LEU A 393 7.34 7.75 31.44
N PRO A 394 7.27 7.73 32.80
CA PRO A 394 8.12 6.85 33.62
C PRO A 394 7.89 5.35 33.38
N ASP A 395 6.70 4.98 32.91
CA ASP A 395 6.34 3.58 32.65
C ASP A 395 6.51 3.20 31.14
N ASP A 396 7.04 4.11 30.32
CA ASP A 396 7.23 3.84 28.89
C ASP A 396 8.41 2.90 28.66
N THR A 397 8.16 1.88 27.87
CA THR A 397 9.20 0.94 27.41
C THR A 397 9.50 1.07 25.92
N TYR A 398 8.54 1.58 25.14
CA TYR A 398 8.65 1.64 23.67
C TYR A 398 9.64 2.72 23.22
N PHE A 399 9.40 3.99 23.59
CA PHE A 399 10.32 5.08 23.22
C PHE A 399 11.71 4.88 23.82
N SER A 400 11.76 4.37 25.06
CA SER A 400 13.02 4.02 25.74
C SER A 400 13.81 2.98 24.93
N SER A 401 13.16 1.93 24.40
CA SER A 401 13.82 0.91 23.58
C SER A 401 14.38 1.48 22.29
N ILE A 402 13.66 2.42 21.66
CA ILE A 402 14.12 3.10 20.44
C ILE A 402 15.39 3.90 20.72
N ILE A 403 15.43 4.65 21.80
CA ILE A 403 16.63 5.43 22.16
C ILE A 403 17.83 4.50 22.47
N GLU A 404 17.61 3.39 23.20
CA GLU A 404 18.69 2.43 23.46
C GLU A 404 19.23 1.81 22.17
N LYS A 405 18.37 1.47 21.21
CA LYS A 405 18.78 0.99 19.87
C LYS A 405 19.68 2.02 19.16
N GLN A 406 19.38 3.33 19.26
CA GLN A 406 20.22 4.37 18.67
C GLN A 406 21.55 4.55 19.43
N LYS A 407 21.58 4.39 20.76
CA LYS A 407 22.82 4.38 21.55
C LYS A 407 23.71 3.21 21.13
N GLU A 408 23.15 2.05 20.89
CA GLU A 408 23.88 0.89 20.39
C GLU A 408 24.56 1.15 19.03
N ARG A 409 23.90 1.88 18.11
CA ARG A 409 24.53 2.28 16.83
C ARG A 409 25.71 3.23 17.02
N LEU A 410 25.70 4.07 18.06
CA LEU A 410 26.82 4.96 18.38
C LEU A 410 28.00 4.21 19.03
N LEU A 411 27.70 3.25 19.89
CA LEU A 411 28.73 2.44 20.58
C LEU A 411 29.34 1.37 19.67
N HIS A 412 28.55 0.91 18.70
CA HIS A 412 28.84 -0.18 17.78
C HIS A 412 28.58 0.25 16.34
N PRO A 413 29.53 0.96 15.67
CA PRO A 413 29.36 1.44 14.30
C PRO A 413 28.95 0.35 13.30
N GLU A 414 29.32 -0.91 13.54
CA GLU A 414 28.92 -2.08 12.77
C GLU A 414 27.41 -2.35 12.79
N LYS A 415 26.67 -1.74 13.70
CA LYS A 415 25.19 -1.80 13.77
C LYS A 415 24.50 -0.68 12.98
N THR A 416 25.25 0.26 12.43
CA THR A 416 24.69 1.30 11.57
C THR A 416 24.23 0.72 10.24
N ILE A 417 23.21 1.35 9.63
CA ILE A 417 22.71 0.94 8.32
C ILE A 417 23.84 1.02 7.28
N ALA A 418 24.57 2.12 7.27
CA ALA A 418 25.67 2.33 6.31
C ALA A 418 26.73 1.24 6.36
N TYR A 419 27.15 0.82 7.55
CA TYR A 419 28.12 -0.29 7.69
C TYR A 419 27.57 -1.60 7.09
N GLN A 420 26.32 -1.95 7.41
CA GLN A 420 25.69 -3.14 6.87
C GLN A 420 25.59 -3.09 5.34
N VAL A 421 25.22 -1.95 4.77
CA VAL A 421 25.18 -1.74 3.31
C VAL A 421 26.58 -1.96 2.69
N ILE A 422 27.64 -1.39 3.28
CA ILE A 422 29.01 -1.57 2.79
C ILE A 422 29.41 -3.07 2.80
N GLU A 423 29.11 -3.80 3.86
CA GLU A 423 29.46 -5.22 3.96
C GLU A 423 28.68 -6.08 2.96
N HIS A 424 27.39 -5.77 2.73
CA HIS A 424 26.61 -6.43 1.69
C HIS A 424 27.19 -6.16 0.29
N VAL A 425 27.49 -4.89 -0.02
CA VAL A 425 28.06 -4.52 -1.32
C VAL A 425 29.44 -5.13 -1.53
N LYS A 426 30.31 -5.18 -0.52
CA LYS A 426 31.62 -5.86 -0.61
C LYS A 426 31.48 -7.33 -0.98
N THR A 427 30.40 -7.97 -0.55
CA THR A 427 30.16 -9.41 -0.77
C THR A 427 29.56 -9.69 -2.14
N THR A 428 28.60 -8.87 -2.60
CA THR A 428 27.77 -9.15 -3.78
C THR A 428 27.95 -8.14 -4.92
N GLY A 429 28.54 -6.97 -4.66
CA GLY A 429 28.59 -5.84 -5.59
C GLY A 429 27.41 -4.89 -5.46
N TYR A 430 27.60 -3.63 -5.86
CA TYR A 430 26.62 -2.56 -5.69
C TYR A 430 25.30 -2.83 -6.40
N VAL A 431 25.38 -3.15 -7.70
CA VAL A 431 24.18 -3.37 -8.52
C VAL A 431 23.44 -4.64 -8.09
N ASP A 432 24.17 -5.73 -7.90
CA ASP A 432 23.57 -7.02 -7.57
C ASP A 432 22.92 -7.01 -6.20
N PHE A 433 23.56 -6.38 -5.19
CA PHE A 433 22.95 -6.23 -3.86
C PHE A 433 21.60 -5.52 -3.93
N HIS A 434 21.57 -4.30 -4.49
CA HIS A 434 20.35 -3.52 -4.51
C HIS A 434 19.27 -4.12 -5.43
N LEU A 435 19.66 -4.74 -6.53
CA LEU A 435 18.73 -5.42 -7.42
C LEU A 435 18.12 -6.67 -6.75
N ASN A 436 18.91 -7.42 -5.99
CA ASN A 436 18.40 -8.55 -5.23
C ASN A 436 17.42 -8.10 -4.15
N GLN A 437 17.71 -7.00 -3.43
CA GLN A 437 16.77 -6.43 -2.46
C GLN A 437 15.46 -5.98 -3.13
N ALA A 438 15.55 -5.31 -4.28
CA ALA A 438 14.37 -4.91 -5.04
C ALA A 438 13.50 -6.10 -5.45
N LYS A 439 14.11 -7.24 -5.82
CA LYS A 439 13.39 -8.48 -6.15
C LYS A 439 12.74 -9.11 -4.92
N ILE A 440 13.44 -9.17 -3.80
CA ILE A 440 12.89 -9.67 -2.52
C ILE A 440 11.67 -8.84 -2.13
N PHE A 441 11.76 -7.50 -2.18
CA PHE A 441 10.64 -6.63 -1.85
C PHE A 441 9.47 -6.79 -2.83
N MET A 442 9.73 -7.06 -4.11
CA MET A 442 8.69 -7.36 -5.07
C MET A 442 7.98 -8.70 -4.76
N GLU A 443 8.74 -9.74 -4.42
CA GLU A 443 8.19 -11.04 -4.01
C GLU A 443 7.32 -10.93 -2.75
N GLU A 444 7.76 -10.15 -1.75
CA GLU A 444 6.98 -9.85 -0.54
C GLU A 444 5.68 -9.09 -0.87
N THR A 445 5.77 -8.13 -1.78
CA THR A 445 4.62 -7.36 -2.27
C THR A 445 3.62 -8.23 -3.03
N GLU A 446 4.10 -9.13 -3.90
CA GLU A 446 3.26 -10.07 -4.65
C GLU A 446 2.51 -11.04 -3.73
N ALA A 447 3.17 -11.52 -2.67
CA ALA A 447 2.56 -12.40 -1.67
C ALA A 447 1.37 -11.74 -0.93
N LEU A 448 1.35 -10.41 -0.87
CA LEU A 448 0.31 -9.60 -0.22
C LEU A 448 -0.55 -8.80 -1.23
N ALA A 449 -0.47 -9.14 -2.52
CA ALA A 449 -1.11 -8.36 -3.59
C ALA A 449 -2.63 -8.17 -3.42
N TYR A 450 -3.32 -9.08 -2.74
CA TYR A 450 -4.76 -9.01 -2.46
C TYR A 450 -5.13 -8.14 -1.25
N LYS A 451 -4.17 -7.76 -0.40
CA LYS A 451 -4.42 -6.99 0.83
C LYS A 451 -4.27 -5.48 0.62
N LEU A 452 -5.00 -4.73 1.44
CA LEU A 452 -4.76 -3.33 1.74
C LEU A 452 -4.45 -3.24 3.24
N ILE A 453 -3.23 -2.88 3.58
CA ILE A 453 -2.76 -2.81 4.98
C ILE A 453 -3.57 -1.77 5.75
N GLY A 454 -3.98 -2.11 6.96
CA GLY A 454 -4.89 -1.30 7.77
C GLY A 454 -6.37 -1.47 7.41
N ALA A 455 -6.72 -2.34 6.45
CA ALA A 455 -8.09 -2.66 6.06
C ALA A 455 -8.41 -4.17 6.07
N GLU A 456 -7.62 -4.97 6.80
CA GLU A 456 -7.70 -6.43 6.81
C GLU A 456 -9.01 -6.99 7.37
N ASP A 457 -9.74 -6.21 8.15
CA ASP A 457 -11.08 -6.53 8.67
C ASP A 457 -12.21 -6.29 7.67
N MET A 458 -11.92 -5.69 6.50
CA MET A 458 -12.89 -5.47 5.42
C MET A 458 -12.83 -6.61 4.39
N GLU A 459 -13.91 -6.79 3.64
CA GLU A 459 -13.97 -7.79 2.57
C GLU A 459 -12.86 -7.58 1.53
N LEU A 460 -12.25 -8.68 1.05
CA LEU A 460 -11.16 -8.62 0.06
C LEU A 460 -11.52 -7.83 -1.20
N SER A 461 -12.75 -7.96 -1.70
CA SER A 461 -13.21 -7.17 -2.85
C SER A 461 -13.17 -5.67 -2.57
N THR A 462 -13.51 -5.26 -1.36
CA THR A 462 -13.45 -3.85 -0.92
C THR A 462 -12.02 -3.36 -0.80
N GLN A 463 -11.12 -4.18 -0.25
CA GLN A 463 -9.69 -3.86 -0.16
C GLN A 463 -9.08 -3.66 -1.56
N ILE A 464 -9.41 -4.53 -2.52
CA ILE A 464 -8.90 -4.48 -3.91
C ILE A 464 -9.34 -3.19 -4.61
N ILE A 465 -10.65 -2.87 -4.60
CA ILE A 465 -11.13 -1.66 -5.28
C ILE A 465 -10.61 -0.37 -4.62
N TRP A 466 -10.42 -0.37 -3.31
CA TRP A 466 -9.82 0.75 -2.59
C TRP A 466 -8.37 0.95 -3.01
N LYS A 467 -7.59 -0.11 -3.09
CA LYS A 467 -6.21 -0.11 -3.56
C LYS A 467 -6.09 0.39 -5.01
N ASP A 468 -6.98 -0.07 -5.90
CA ASP A 468 -7.03 0.39 -7.29
C ASP A 468 -7.45 1.88 -7.39
N ALA A 469 -8.33 2.34 -6.50
CA ALA A 469 -8.70 3.75 -6.41
C ALA A 469 -7.51 4.63 -5.99
N ILE A 470 -6.72 4.21 -4.99
CA ILE A 470 -5.49 4.91 -4.59
C ILE A 470 -4.52 5.02 -5.78
N ALA A 471 -4.31 3.93 -6.52
CA ALA A 471 -3.45 3.94 -7.71
C ALA A 471 -3.85 5.04 -8.72
N ARG A 472 -5.15 5.27 -8.89
CA ARG A 472 -5.72 6.26 -9.82
C ARG A 472 -5.86 7.67 -9.23
N GLY A 473 -5.37 7.90 -8.02
CA GLY A 473 -5.51 9.19 -7.33
C GLY A 473 -6.93 9.52 -6.89
N ILE A 474 -7.80 8.52 -6.78
CA ILE A 474 -9.17 8.69 -6.28
C ILE A 474 -9.11 8.69 -4.76
N LYS A 475 -9.65 9.74 -4.15
CA LYS A 475 -9.79 9.82 -2.70
C LYS A 475 -10.86 8.84 -2.23
N VAL A 476 -10.56 8.10 -1.17
CA VAL A 476 -11.48 7.14 -0.56
C VAL A 476 -11.71 7.50 0.90
N ASP A 477 -12.97 7.67 1.28
CA ASP A 477 -13.39 7.82 2.67
C ASP A 477 -14.22 6.59 3.08
N VAL A 478 -13.87 5.97 4.20
CA VAL A 478 -14.65 4.88 4.79
C VAL A 478 -15.81 5.46 5.57
N LEU A 479 -17.02 5.22 5.10
CA LEU A 479 -18.26 5.71 5.73
C LEU A 479 -18.78 4.76 6.80
N ASP A 480 -18.73 3.45 6.51
CA ASP A 480 -19.04 2.39 7.47
C ASP A 480 -18.14 1.20 7.19
N ARG A 481 -17.24 0.93 8.12
CA ARG A 481 -16.22 -0.10 7.99
C ARG A 481 -16.80 -1.51 8.06
N ALA A 482 -17.73 -1.74 8.98
CA ALA A 482 -18.37 -3.04 9.18
C ALA A 482 -19.25 -3.43 7.99
N GLU A 483 -19.92 -2.44 7.36
CA GLU A 483 -20.77 -2.63 6.20
C GLU A 483 -19.99 -2.54 4.86
N ASN A 484 -18.69 -2.33 4.89
CA ASN A 484 -17.84 -2.14 3.69
C ASN A 484 -18.34 -1.00 2.79
N PHE A 485 -18.75 0.12 3.38
CA PHE A 485 -19.33 1.26 2.67
C PHE A 485 -18.26 2.35 2.48
N LEU A 486 -17.97 2.66 1.22
CA LEU A 486 -16.94 3.62 0.80
C LEU A 486 -17.55 4.79 0.04
N ARG A 487 -16.92 5.97 0.16
CA ARG A 487 -17.14 7.11 -0.74
C ARG A 487 -15.87 7.33 -1.54
N PHE A 488 -15.97 7.31 -2.85
CA PHE A 488 -14.91 7.64 -3.79
C PHE A 488 -15.12 9.05 -4.32
N GLN A 489 -14.01 9.82 -4.42
CA GLN A 489 -14.05 11.18 -4.93
C GLN A 489 -12.88 11.46 -5.88
N LYS A 490 -13.20 11.97 -7.09
CA LYS A 490 -12.22 12.43 -8.08
C LYS A 490 -12.63 13.81 -8.57
N GLY A 491 -11.93 14.85 -8.15
CA GLY A 491 -12.39 16.22 -8.34
C GLY A 491 -13.75 16.44 -7.68
N ASP A 492 -14.74 16.94 -8.43
CA ASP A 492 -16.10 17.15 -7.95
C ASP A 492 -17.02 15.91 -8.10
N HIS A 493 -16.55 14.85 -8.77
CA HIS A 493 -17.31 13.62 -8.95
C HIS A 493 -17.22 12.72 -7.73
N VAL A 494 -18.37 12.34 -7.17
CA VAL A 494 -18.48 11.51 -5.97
C VAL A 494 -19.32 10.27 -6.28
N GLU A 495 -18.80 9.10 -5.90
CA GLU A 495 -19.50 7.83 -5.99
C GLU A 495 -19.55 7.13 -4.63
N TYR A 496 -20.64 6.42 -4.37
CA TYR A 496 -20.83 5.61 -3.18
C TYR A 496 -20.84 4.15 -3.56
N VAL A 497 -20.00 3.36 -2.90
CA VAL A 497 -19.82 1.94 -3.22
C VAL A 497 -19.91 1.11 -1.96
N LYS A 498 -20.69 0.04 -1.99
CA LYS A 498 -20.77 -0.95 -0.92
C LYS A 498 -20.25 -2.30 -1.44
N GLN A 499 -19.34 -2.93 -0.70
CA GLN A 499 -18.80 -4.27 -1.02
C GLN A 499 -18.26 -4.37 -2.46
N ALA A 500 -17.57 -3.33 -2.92
CA ALA A 500 -16.96 -3.19 -4.24
C ALA A 500 -17.89 -3.16 -5.46
N SER A 501 -19.00 -3.87 -5.44
CA SER A 501 -19.85 -4.08 -6.62
C SER A 501 -21.24 -3.48 -6.56
N LYS A 502 -21.70 -3.00 -5.39
CA LYS A 502 -22.96 -2.28 -5.23
C LYS A 502 -22.71 -0.78 -5.34
N THR A 503 -23.24 -0.17 -6.39
CA THR A 503 -22.88 1.17 -6.82
C THR A 503 -24.11 2.06 -7.06
N SER A 504 -23.88 3.36 -7.30
CA SER A 504 -24.93 4.30 -7.70
C SER A 504 -25.58 3.98 -9.07
N LYS A 505 -24.92 3.12 -9.87
CA LYS A 505 -25.41 2.71 -11.20
C LYS A 505 -26.45 1.60 -11.12
N ASP A 506 -26.61 0.96 -9.96
CA ASP A 506 -27.54 -0.15 -9.78
C ASP A 506 -29.00 0.32 -9.61
N ASN A 507 -29.91 -0.46 -10.18
CA ASN A 507 -31.37 -0.26 -9.99
C ASN A 507 -31.82 -1.08 -8.78
N TYR A 508 -32.50 -0.43 -7.83
CA TYR A 508 -33.02 -1.10 -6.63
C TYR A 508 -33.90 -2.32 -6.92
N VAL A 509 -34.80 -2.23 -7.93
CA VAL A 509 -35.70 -3.35 -8.30
C VAL A 509 -34.91 -4.49 -8.92
N SER A 510 -33.86 -4.22 -9.70
CA SER A 510 -32.98 -5.24 -10.27
C SER A 510 -32.28 -6.06 -9.18
N VAL A 511 -31.81 -5.43 -8.11
CA VAL A 511 -31.23 -6.11 -6.96
C VAL A 511 -32.25 -7.05 -6.31
N LEU A 512 -33.44 -6.56 -6.02
CA LEU A 512 -34.52 -7.38 -5.43
C LEU A 512 -34.94 -8.56 -6.32
N MET A 513 -34.96 -8.37 -7.65
CA MET A 513 -35.20 -9.48 -8.58
C MET A 513 -34.12 -10.55 -8.50
N MET A 514 -32.88 -10.17 -8.45
CA MET A 514 -31.73 -11.11 -8.35
C MET A 514 -31.67 -11.85 -6.99
N GLU A 515 -32.06 -11.21 -5.89
CA GLU A 515 -32.24 -11.88 -4.60
C GLU A 515 -33.30 -12.98 -4.64
N ASN A 516 -34.31 -12.83 -5.47
CA ASN A 516 -35.37 -13.80 -5.59
C ASN A 516 -35.15 -14.77 -6.77
N LYS A 517 -34.54 -15.92 -6.51
CA LYS A 517 -34.17 -16.92 -7.53
C LYS A 517 -35.36 -17.35 -8.41
N VAL A 518 -36.58 -17.33 -7.88
CA VAL A 518 -37.81 -17.70 -8.65
C VAL A 518 -38.16 -16.59 -9.64
N VAL A 519 -38.18 -15.33 -9.17
CA VAL A 519 -38.45 -14.17 -10.03
C VAL A 519 -37.40 -14.03 -11.13
N THR A 520 -36.11 -14.16 -10.77
CA THR A 520 -35.00 -14.14 -11.75
C THR A 520 -35.23 -15.17 -12.85
N LYS A 521 -35.52 -16.42 -12.51
CA LYS A 521 -35.74 -17.50 -13.50
C LYS A 521 -36.96 -17.26 -14.36
N LEU A 522 -38.06 -16.76 -13.77
CA LEU A 522 -39.27 -16.44 -14.51
C LEU A 522 -38.99 -15.36 -15.56
N VAL A 523 -38.37 -14.26 -15.15
CA VAL A 523 -38.09 -13.12 -16.05
C VAL A 523 -37.12 -13.55 -17.17
N LEU A 524 -36.07 -14.35 -16.85
CA LEU A 524 -35.16 -14.87 -17.86
C LEU A 524 -35.86 -15.78 -18.87
N ALA A 525 -36.70 -16.71 -18.38
CA ALA A 525 -37.46 -17.64 -19.22
C ALA A 525 -38.46 -16.91 -20.16
N GLU A 526 -39.19 -15.91 -19.66
CA GLU A 526 -40.09 -15.07 -20.46
C GLU A 526 -39.36 -14.32 -21.59
N ASN A 527 -38.09 -14.03 -21.40
CA ASN A 527 -37.21 -13.40 -22.40
C ASN A 527 -36.42 -14.40 -23.26
N GLY A 528 -36.81 -15.69 -23.23
CA GLY A 528 -36.20 -16.73 -24.06
C GLY A 528 -34.78 -17.12 -23.66
N ILE A 529 -34.40 -16.85 -22.44
CA ILE A 529 -33.09 -17.29 -21.85
C ILE A 529 -33.33 -18.59 -21.07
N ARG A 530 -32.55 -19.63 -21.37
CA ARG A 530 -32.73 -20.92 -20.76
C ARG A 530 -32.33 -20.94 -19.31
N VAL A 531 -33.22 -21.37 -18.43
CA VAL A 531 -33.04 -21.69 -17.02
C VAL A 531 -33.43 -23.13 -16.74
N PRO A 532 -33.01 -23.80 -15.66
CA PRO A 532 -33.51 -25.12 -15.29
C PRO A 532 -35.04 -25.13 -15.12
N PHE A 533 -35.68 -26.11 -15.74
CA PHE A 533 -37.11 -26.32 -15.54
C PHE A 533 -37.36 -26.81 -14.11
N GLY A 534 -38.28 -26.19 -13.39
CA GLY A 534 -38.64 -26.57 -12.03
C GLY A 534 -39.73 -25.70 -11.44
N ASP A 535 -39.99 -25.93 -10.15
CA ASP A 535 -41.01 -25.16 -9.42
C ASP A 535 -40.56 -24.94 -7.96
N SER A 536 -41.21 -24.00 -7.29
CA SER A 536 -40.97 -23.72 -5.88
C SER A 536 -42.16 -24.06 -5.02
N PHE A 537 -41.92 -24.63 -3.85
CA PHE A 537 -42.93 -25.13 -2.92
C PHE A 537 -42.69 -24.52 -1.53
N SER A 538 -43.75 -24.00 -0.93
CA SER A 538 -43.75 -23.50 0.46
C SER A 538 -44.48 -24.47 1.42
N ASP A 539 -44.92 -25.63 0.92
CA ASP A 539 -45.55 -26.70 1.69
C ASP A 539 -44.92 -28.02 1.33
N GLN A 540 -44.35 -28.71 2.34
CA GLN A 540 -43.65 -29.96 2.15
C GLN A 540 -44.57 -31.09 1.66
N ALA A 541 -45.86 -31.10 2.03
CA ALA A 541 -46.81 -32.11 1.57
C ALA A 541 -47.08 -31.94 0.09
N ILE A 542 -47.32 -30.71 -0.36
CA ILE A 542 -47.53 -30.38 -1.77
C ILE A 542 -46.27 -30.71 -2.58
N ALA A 543 -45.07 -30.36 -2.07
CA ALA A 543 -43.79 -30.72 -2.68
C ALA A 543 -43.64 -32.25 -2.84
N LEU A 544 -44.08 -33.02 -1.84
CA LEU A 544 -44.02 -34.49 -1.87
C LEU A 544 -45.00 -35.10 -2.89
N GLU A 545 -46.17 -34.49 -3.09
CA GLU A 545 -47.13 -34.92 -4.13
C GLU A 545 -46.58 -34.68 -5.54
N ALA A 546 -45.74 -33.68 -5.72
CA ALA A 546 -45.05 -33.38 -6.99
C ALA A 546 -43.99 -34.45 -7.39
N TYR A 547 -43.71 -35.44 -6.53
CA TYR A 547 -42.76 -36.53 -6.85
C TYR A 547 -43.02 -37.18 -8.21
N SER A 548 -44.29 -37.37 -8.61
CA SER A 548 -44.66 -37.96 -9.89
C SER A 548 -44.16 -37.13 -11.11
N LEU A 549 -43.97 -35.82 -11.00
CA LEU A 549 -43.45 -34.95 -12.04
C LEU A 549 -41.93 -35.09 -12.22
N PHE A 550 -41.22 -35.53 -11.17
CA PHE A 550 -39.79 -35.53 -11.10
C PHE A 550 -39.15 -36.90 -11.09
N GLN A 551 -39.86 -37.97 -10.70
CA GLN A 551 -39.35 -39.33 -10.48
C GLN A 551 -38.51 -39.98 -11.60
N ASN A 552 -38.69 -39.52 -12.84
CA ASN A 552 -37.97 -40.01 -14.03
C ASN A 552 -36.94 -39.01 -14.57
N LYS A 553 -36.65 -37.94 -13.83
CA LYS A 553 -35.72 -36.89 -14.23
C LYS A 553 -34.50 -36.88 -13.29
N GLN A 554 -33.40 -36.35 -13.76
CA GLN A 554 -32.34 -35.91 -12.87
C GLN A 554 -32.75 -34.58 -12.27
N ILE A 555 -32.66 -34.44 -10.96
CA ILE A 555 -33.17 -33.23 -10.26
C ILE A 555 -32.22 -32.70 -9.19
N VAL A 556 -32.42 -31.45 -8.85
CA VAL A 556 -31.83 -30.76 -7.69
C VAL A 556 -32.98 -30.33 -6.79
N VAL A 557 -32.90 -30.64 -5.51
CA VAL A 557 -33.78 -30.18 -4.44
C VAL A 557 -32.96 -29.20 -3.59
N LYS A 558 -33.40 -27.96 -3.45
CA LYS A 558 -32.63 -26.94 -2.73
C LYS A 558 -33.51 -25.91 -2.03
N PRO A 559 -33.08 -25.33 -0.90
CA PRO A 559 -33.71 -24.16 -0.31
C PRO A 559 -33.74 -22.98 -1.28
N LYS A 560 -34.75 -22.11 -1.17
CA LYS A 560 -34.91 -20.95 -2.07
C LYS A 560 -33.90 -19.83 -1.78
N SER A 561 -33.63 -19.53 -0.50
CA SER A 561 -32.93 -18.32 -0.07
C SER A 561 -31.56 -18.59 0.56
N THR A 562 -31.11 -19.86 0.65
CA THR A 562 -29.80 -20.16 1.24
C THR A 562 -28.66 -19.95 0.27
N ASN A 563 -27.51 -19.55 0.82
CA ASN A 563 -26.24 -19.41 0.12
C ASN A 563 -25.30 -20.59 0.46
N TYR A 564 -24.15 -20.65 -0.19
CA TYR A 564 -23.05 -21.60 0.09
C TYR A 564 -23.36 -23.09 -0.11
N GLY A 565 -24.50 -23.43 -0.76
CA GLY A 565 -24.82 -24.82 -1.08
C GLY A 565 -25.48 -25.64 0.06
N TRP A 566 -25.90 -25.00 1.13
CA TRP A 566 -26.54 -25.67 2.27
C TRP A 566 -27.94 -26.17 1.93
N GLY A 567 -28.23 -27.41 2.35
CA GLY A 567 -29.57 -28.01 2.13
C GLY A 567 -29.83 -28.51 0.70
N ILE A 568 -28.82 -28.56 -0.17
CA ILE A 568 -28.96 -29.04 -1.55
C ILE A 568 -28.81 -30.54 -1.62
N SER A 569 -29.73 -31.20 -2.33
CA SER A 569 -29.66 -32.63 -2.70
C SER A 569 -29.74 -32.79 -4.22
N ILE A 570 -28.82 -33.58 -4.81
CA ILE A 570 -28.72 -33.78 -6.26
C ILE A 570 -28.95 -35.26 -6.60
N PHE A 571 -29.93 -35.52 -7.47
CA PHE A 571 -30.24 -36.82 -7.96
C PHE A 571 -29.87 -36.97 -9.44
N LYS A 572 -28.68 -37.51 -9.72
CA LYS A 572 -28.18 -37.78 -11.09
C LYS A 572 -28.65 -39.13 -11.62
N ASN A 573 -29.17 -40.02 -10.74
CA ASN A 573 -29.67 -41.36 -11.04
C ASN A 573 -31.11 -41.51 -10.53
N LYS A 574 -31.73 -42.66 -10.80
CA LYS A 574 -33.06 -42.98 -10.24
C LYS A 574 -33.03 -42.92 -8.72
N PHE A 575 -34.00 -42.28 -8.13
CA PHE A 575 -34.20 -42.09 -6.70
C PHE A 575 -35.60 -42.60 -6.30
N THR A 576 -35.74 -43.04 -5.05
CA THR A 576 -37.00 -43.46 -4.49
C THR A 576 -37.80 -42.28 -3.95
N LYS A 577 -39.09 -42.53 -3.66
CA LYS A 577 -39.92 -41.51 -2.99
C LYS A 577 -39.38 -41.19 -1.58
N ASP A 578 -38.80 -42.16 -0.90
CA ASP A 578 -38.20 -41.96 0.42
C ASP A 578 -36.96 -41.08 0.34
N ASP A 579 -36.07 -41.30 -0.65
CA ASP A 579 -34.91 -40.42 -0.90
C ASP A 579 -35.34 -39.00 -1.18
N TYR A 580 -36.39 -38.82 -2.01
CA TYR A 580 -36.96 -37.52 -2.33
C TYR A 580 -37.58 -36.84 -1.10
N GLN A 581 -38.33 -37.57 -0.27
CA GLN A 581 -38.87 -37.05 0.98
C GLN A 581 -37.77 -36.64 1.96
N GLN A 582 -36.67 -37.41 2.05
CA GLN A 582 -35.54 -37.03 2.87
C GLN A 582 -34.88 -35.73 2.38
N ALA A 583 -34.67 -35.60 1.07
CA ALA A 583 -34.15 -34.38 0.46
C ALA A 583 -35.03 -33.17 0.74
N LEU A 584 -36.38 -33.30 0.63
CA LEU A 584 -37.33 -32.26 1.00
C LEU A 584 -37.20 -31.89 2.48
N THR A 585 -37.11 -32.89 3.37
CA THR A 585 -36.98 -32.62 4.81
C THR A 585 -35.71 -31.83 5.13
N ILE A 586 -34.61 -32.22 4.48
CA ILE A 586 -33.34 -31.46 4.60
C ILE A 586 -33.52 -30.02 4.10
N ALA A 587 -34.04 -29.84 2.88
CA ALA A 587 -34.16 -28.49 2.29
C ALA A 587 -35.12 -27.59 3.08
N PHE A 588 -36.26 -28.12 3.55
CA PHE A 588 -37.23 -27.37 4.39
C PHE A 588 -36.71 -27.10 5.82
N SER A 589 -35.67 -27.80 6.28
CA SER A 589 -35.03 -27.44 7.56
C SER A 589 -34.19 -26.16 7.48
N TYR A 590 -33.85 -25.72 6.28
CA TYR A 590 -33.05 -24.51 6.02
C TYR A 590 -33.87 -23.32 5.54
N ASP A 591 -35.05 -23.53 4.93
CA ASP A 591 -35.89 -22.47 4.35
C ASP A 591 -37.36 -22.87 4.36
N GLU A 592 -38.23 -21.91 4.48
CA GLU A 592 -39.70 -22.08 4.37
C GLU A 592 -40.17 -22.42 2.93
N SER A 593 -39.30 -22.21 1.94
CA SER A 593 -39.57 -22.47 0.54
C SER A 593 -38.43 -23.27 -0.10
N VAL A 594 -38.76 -24.31 -0.85
CA VAL A 594 -37.85 -25.22 -1.52
C VAL A 594 -38.07 -25.18 -3.03
N ILE A 595 -36.98 -25.16 -3.80
CA ILE A 595 -37.00 -25.27 -5.25
C ILE A 595 -36.63 -26.69 -5.65
N ILE A 596 -37.42 -27.27 -6.56
CA ILE A 596 -37.13 -28.55 -7.20
C ILE A 596 -36.98 -28.29 -8.69
N GLU A 597 -35.82 -28.59 -9.24
CA GLU A 597 -35.52 -28.28 -10.64
C GLU A 597 -34.72 -29.38 -11.34
N GLU A 598 -34.72 -29.39 -12.68
CA GLU A 598 -33.91 -30.31 -13.46
C GLU A 598 -32.41 -30.14 -13.18
N PHE A 599 -31.67 -31.23 -13.10
CA PHE A 599 -30.22 -31.23 -13.06
C PHE A 599 -29.68 -30.97 -14.48
N ILE A 600 -28.84 -29.98 -14.64
CA ILE A 600 -28.20 -29.66 -15.93
C ILE A 600 -26.78 -30.26 -15.93
N PRO A 601 -26.48 -31.20 -16.85
CA PRO A 601 -25.13 -31.77 -16.96
C PRO A 601 -24.20 -30.78 -17.66
N GLY A 602 -23.02 -30.55 -17.10
CA GLY A 602 -22.00 -29.63 -17.64
C GLY A 602 -20.99 -29.23 -16.61
N ASP A 603 -20.18 -28.27 -16.97
CA ASP A 603 -19.25 -27.60 -16.05
C ASP A 603 -19.83 -26.23 -15.67
N GLU A 604 -19.62 -25.80 -14.43
CA GLU A 604 -20.13 -24.54 -13.90
C GLU A 604 -19.12 -23.43 -14.13
N PHE A 605 -19.62 -22.31 -14.69
CA PHE A 605 -18.82 -21.10 -14.94
C PHE A 605 -19.49 -19.88 -14.33
N ARG A 606 -18.68 -19.04 -13.70
CA ARG A 606 -19.06 -17.70 -13.23
C ARG A 606 -18.60 -16.66 -14.26
N PHE A 607 -19.55 -15.98 -14.88
CA PHE A 607 -19.30 -14.84 -15.76
C PHE A 607 -19.47 -13.55 -14.97
N LEU A 608 -18.44 -12.70 -14.96
CA LEU A 608 -18.51 -11.37 -14.38
C LEU A 608 -18.84 -10.37 -15.50
N VAL A 609 -20.04 -9.80 -15.44
CA VAL A 609 -20.50 -8.79 -16.39
C VAL A 609 -20.46 -7.41 -15.74
N ILE A 610 -19.82 -6.46 -16.39
CA ILE A 610 -19.75 -5.04 -15.99
C ILE A 610 -20.19 -4.22 -17.21
N ASN A 611 -21.24 -3.40 -17.05
CA ASN A 611 -21.73 -2.50 -18.08
C ASN A 611 -21.82 -3.14 -19.48
N ASP A 612 -22.61 -4.22 -19.58
CA ASP A 612 -22.87 -4.96 -20.82
C ASP A 612 -21.63 -5.64 -21.45
N LYS A 613 -20.58 -5.90 -20.66
CA LYS A 613 -19.39 -6.59 -21.12
C LYS A 613 -18.99 -7.68 -20.13
N VAL A 614 -18.67 -8.88 -20.62
CA VAL A 614 -18.06 -9.93 -19.83
C VAL A 614 -16.56 -9.58 -19.64
N GLU A 615 -16.19 -9.18 -18.44
CA GLU A 615 -14.79 -8.81 -18.12
C GLU A 615 -13.97 -10.01 -17.66
N ALA A 616 -14.62 -11.04 -17.10
CA ALA A 616 -13.94 -12.27 -16.70
C ALA A 616 -14.87 -13.47 -16.68
N VAL A 617 -14.31 -14.66 -16.88
CA VAL A 617 -15.01 -15.94 -16.73
C VAL A 617 -14.15 -16.88 -15.90
N LEU A 618 -14.72 -17.44 -14.83
CA LEU A 618 -14.08 -18.49 -14.03
C LEU A 618 -14.78 -19.83 -14.23
N LYS A 619 -14.00 -20.89 -14.43
CA LYS A 619 -14.46 -22.24 -14.21
C LYS A 619 -14.39 -22.52 -12.71
N ARG A 620 -15.51 -22.91 -12.11
CA ARG A 620 -15.59 -23.28 -10.70
C ARG A 620 -15.45 -24.79 -10.59
N VAL A 621 -14.48 -25.24 -9.80
CA VAL A 621 -14.20 -26.67 -9.61
C VAL A 621 -14.39 -27.01 -8.14
N PRO A 622 -15.16 -28.07 -7.81
CA PRO A 622 -15.31 -28.49 -6.43
C PRO A 622 -13.98 -28.77 -5.74
N ALA A 623 -13.92 -28.64 -4.42
CA ALA A 623 -12.76 -29.01 -3.63
C ALA A 623 -12.22 -30.39 -4.04
N ASN A 624 -10.94 -30.47 -4.38
CA ASN A 624 -10.32 -31.65 -4.95
C ASN A 624 -8.83 -31.72 -4.67
N VAL A 625 -8.27 -32.93 -4.81
CA VAL A 625 -6.82 -33.15 -4.89
C VAL A 625 -6.51 -34.07 -6.06
N THR A 626 -5.30 -33.98 -6.60
CA THR A 626 -4.82 -34.87 -7.67
C THR A 626 -3.83 -35.87 -7.09
N GLY A 627 -4.13 -37.17 -7.23
CA GLY A 627 -3.24 -38.23 -6.80
C GLY A 627 -1.89 -38.17 -7.49
N ASP A 628 -0.84 -38.49 -6.77
CA ASP A 628 0.53 -38.63 -7.29
C ASP A 628 1.04 -40.10 -7.23
N GLY A 629 0.25 -41.00 -6.62
CA GLY A 629 0.59 -42.41 -6.41
C GLY A 629 1.52 -42.63 -5.23
N ILE A 630 1.78 -41.64 -4.40
CA ILE A 630 2.73 -41.69 -3.27
C ILE A 630 2.07 -41.24 -1.97
N HIS A 631 1.43 -40.06 -1.97
CA HIS A 631 0.86 -39.44 -0.80
C HIS A 631 -0.61 -39.86 -0.58
N THR A 632 -1.02 -39.89 0.67
CA THR A 632 -2.42 -40.09 1.06
C THR A 632 -3.28 -38.86 0.66
N VAL A 633 -4.60 -39.04 0.60
CA VAL A 633 -5.53 -37.93 0.35
C VAL A 633 -5.32 -36.82 1.38
N HIS A 634 -5.09 -37.16 2.65
CA HIS A 634 -4.86 -36.19 3.72
C HIS A 634 -3.60 -35.35 3.44
N GLU A 635 -2.48 -36.01 3.14
CA GLU A 635 -1.22 -35.32 2.82
C GLU A 635 -1.34 -34.42 1.58
N LEU A 636 -2.06 -34.84 0.54
CA LEU A 636 -2.33 -34.04 -0.65
C LEU A 636 -3.21 -32.83 -0.36
N VAL A 637 -4.15 -32.91 0.59
CA VAL A 637 -4.94 -31.77 1.06
C VAL A 637 -4.06 -30.81 1.84
N ASP A 638 -3.24 -31.32 2.75
CA ASP A 638 -2.31 -30.48 3.53
C ASP A 638 -1.35 -29.73 2.60
N GLU A 639 -0.78 -30.41 1.60
CA GLU A 639 0.08 -29.78 0.60
C GLU A 639 -0.67 -28.69 -0.19
N LYS A 640 -1.89 -28.99 -0.69
CA LYS A 640 -2.68 -28.02 -1.43
C LYS A 640 -3.09 -26.80 -0.59
N ASN A 641 -3.30 -26.98 0.70
CA ASN A 641 -3.62 -25.90 1.63
C ASN A 641 -2.40 -25.00 1.96
N THR A 642 -1.17 -25.39 1.58
CA THR A 642 0.01 -24.51 1.69
C THR A 642 0.03 -23.42 0.63
N ASP A 643 -0.86 -23.47 -0.36
CA ASP A 643 -0.94 -22.43 -1.39
C ASP A 643 -1.13 -21.04 -0.74
N PRO A 644 -0.30 -20.03 -1.08
CA PRO A 644 -0.35 -18.71 -0.45
C PRO A 644 -1.70 -18.00 -0.62
N LEU A 645 -2.49 -18.34 -1.62
CA LEU A 645 -3.83 -17.79 -1.84
C LEU A 645 -4.92 -18.45 -0.98
N ARG A 646 -4.63 -19.60 -0.31
CA ARG A 646 -5.59 -20.29 0.55
C ARG A 646 -5.47 -19.88 2.01
N GLY A 647 -6.60 -19.79 2.69
CA GLY A 647 -6.68 -19.44 4.11
C GLY A 647 -8.05 -19.73 4.71
N THR A 648 -8.27 -19.23 5.91
CA THR A 648 -9.53 -19.38 6.65
C THR A 648 -10.24 -18.05 6.80
N ASP A 649 -11.53 -18.09 7.12
CA ASP A 649 -12.34 -16.91 7.49
C ASP A 649 -12.42 -15.82 6.40
N HIS A 650 -12.30 -16.18 5.13
CA HIS A 650 -12.30 -15.28 3.98
C HIS A 650 -11.20 -14.20 3.99
N LEU A 651 -10.12 -14.45 4.72
CA LEU A 651 -8.97 -13.54 4.82
C LEU A 651 -8.03 -13.62 3.61
N LYS A 652 -8.18 -14.67 2.79
CA LYS A 652 -7.45 -14.89 1.55
C LYS A 652 -8.41 -15.16 0.37
N PRO A 653 -7.95 -15.06 -0.88
CA PRO A 653 -8.81 -15.23 -2.06
C PRO A 653 -9.49 -16.59 -2.17
N LEU A 654 -8.91 -17.64 -1.63
CA LEU A 654 -9.43 -19.01 -1.63
C LEU A 654 -9.50 -19.52 -0.20
N GLU A 655 -10.52 -20.36 0.07
CA GLU A 655 -10.64 -21.08 1.35
C GLU A 655 -9.82 -22.36 1.34
N GLU A 656 -9.35 -22.75 2.53
CA GLU A 656 -8.73 -24.05 2.73
C GLU A 656 -9.75 -25.19 2.54
N ILE A 657 -9.28 -26.30 1.97
CA ILE A 657 -10.04 -27.54 1.89
C ILE A 657 -10.18 -28.08 3.31
N GLN A 658 -11.41 -28.28 3.75
CA GLN A 658 -11.71 -28.81 5.08
C GLN A 658 -11.59 -30.32 5.09
N THR A 659 -11.33 -30.89 6.28
CA THR A 659 -11.27 -32.34 6.49
C THR A 659 -12.42 -32.84 7.37
N GLY A 660 -13.62 -32.32 7.09
CA GLY A 660 -14.81 -32.54 7.88
C GLY A 660 -15.63 -33.78 7.50
N PRO A 661 -16.83 -33.91 8.11
CA PRO A 661 -17.71 -35.03 7.84
C PRO A 661 -18.21 -35.12 6.39
N GLU A 662 -18.39 -33.97 5.73
CA GLU A 662 -18.89 -33.91 4.36
C GLU A 662 -17.85 -34.38 3.36
N GLU A 663 -16.56 -34.01 3.52
CA GLU A 663 -15.46 -34.48 2.72
C GLU A 663 -15.21 -36.01 2.97
N THR A 664 -15.36 -36.46 4.22
CA THR A 664 -15.25 -37.87 4.59
C THR A 664 -16.35 -38.70 3.90
N LEU A 665 -17.59 -38.17 3.86
CA LEU A 665 -18.69 -38.81 3.14
C LEU A 665 -18.40 -38.88 1.63
N MET A 666 -17.91 -37.81 1.06
CA MET A 666 -17.56 -37.71 -0.37
C MET A 666 -16.46 -38.71 -0.75
N LEU A 667 -15.46 -38.91 0.10
CA LEU A 667 -14.43 -39.95 -0.07
C LEU A 667 -15.04 -41.34 -0.01
N SER A 668 -15.93 -41.60 0.95
CA SER A 668 -16.60 -42.90 1.11
C SER A 668 -17.43 -43.28 -0.13
N MET A 669 -18.14 -42.34 -0.75
CA MET A 669 -18.88 -42.51 -2.00
C MET A 669 -17.97 -42.93 -3.16
N GLN A 670 -16.72 -42.49 -3.16
CA GLN A 670 -15.68 -42.85 -4.13
C GLN A 670 -14.92 -44.13 -3.71
N LYS A 671 -15.29 -44.80 -2.60
CA LYS A 671 -14.63 -45.92 -1.99
C LYS A 671 -13.18 -45.63 -1.56
N LEU A 672 -12.96 -44.40 -1.07
CA LEU A 672 -11.69 -43.91 -0.56
C LEU A 672 -11.83 -43.50 0.92
N SER A 673 -10.70 -43.34 1.58
CA SER A 673 -10.56 -42.75 2.91
C SER A 673 -9.45 -41.71 2.89
N TRP A 674 -9.25 -40.99 3.97
CA TRP A 674 -8.16 -40.04 4.15
C TRP A 674 -6.77 -40.68 3.99
N ASP A 675 -6.62 -41.98 4.39
CA ASP A 675 -5.38 -42.75 4.28
C ASP A 675 -5.20 -43.42 2.91
N SER A 676 -6.14 -43.28 1.99
CA SER A 676 -6.03 -43.85 0.65
C SER A 676 -4.97 -43.10 -0.16
N ILE A 677 -4.15 -43.83 -0.93
CA ILE A 677 -3.17 -43.29 -1.87
C ILE A 677 -3.78 -43.32 -3.29
N PRO A 678 -4.22 -42.21 -3.84
CA PRO A 678 -4.81 -42.16 -5.17
C PRO A 678 -3.75 -42.36 -6.27
N GLU A 679 -4.15 -43.03 -7.36
CA GLU A 679 -3.32 -43.19 -8.54
C GLU A 679 -2.86 -41.82 -9.11
N SER A 680 -1.64 -41.77 -9.65
CA SER A 680 -1.08 -40.58 -10.23
C SER A 680 -1.96 -40.04 -11.36
N GLY A 681 -2.26 -38.74 -11.31
CA GLY A 681 -3.11 -38.03 -12.26
C GLY A 681 -4.62 -38.19 -12.04
N LYS A 682 -5.05 -38.97 -11.05
CA LYS A 682 -6.46 -39.16 -10.72
C LYS A 682 -6.94 -38.02 -9.82
N THR A 683 -7.97 -37.29 -10.27
CA THR A 683 -8.61 -36.26 -9.43
C THR A 683 -9.60 -36.90 -8.46
N ILE A 684 -9.48 -36.57 -7.18
CA ILE A 684 -10.36 -36.97 -6.09
C ILE A 684 -11.14 -35.75 -5.64
N TYR A 685 -12.45 -35.76 -5.81
CA TYR A 685 -13.33 -34.68 -5.36
C TYR A 685 -13.69 -34.86 -3.89
N LEU A 686 -13.65 -33.76 -3.15
CA LEU A 686 -13.95 -33.73 -1.71
C LEU A 686 -15.30 -33.03 -1.41
N ARG A 687 -15.88 -32.37 -2.41
CA ARG A 687 -17.20 -31.76 -2.37
C ARG A 687 -17.95 -31.99 -3.70
N GLU A 688 -19.29 -31.92 -3.68
CA GLU A 688 -20.09 -31.88 -4.91
C GLU A 688 -20.30 -30.49 -5.44
N ASN A 689 -20.41 -29.49 -4.54
CA ASN A 689 -20.56 -28.08 -4.94
C ASN A 689 -19.23 -27.48 -5.35
N SER A 690 -19.25 -26.54 -6.27
CA SER A 690 -18.07 -25.85 -6.83
C SER A 690 -17.76 -24.52 -6.16
N ASN A 691 -18.24 -24.30 -4.91
CA ASN A 691 -18.03 -23.05 -4.21
C ASN A 691 -16.58 -22.91 -3.74
N VAL A 692 -15.98 -21.75 -4.04
CA VAL A 692 -14.64 -21.39 -3.54
C VAL A 692 -14.63 -21.30 -2.01
N SER A 693 -15.74 -20.85 -1.40
CA SER A 693 -15.92 -20.80 0.06
C SER A 693 -15.91 -22.15 0.77
N THR A 694 -15.91 -23.26 0.05
CA THR A 694 -15.80 -24.63 0.60
C THR A 694 -14.54 -25.35 0.13
N GLY A 695 -13.47 -24.61 -0.20
CA GLY A 695 -12.21 -25.15 -0.65
C GLY A 695 -12.14 -25.45 -2.16
N GLY A 696 -13.14 -25.02 -2.95
CA GLY A 696 -13.12 -25.15 -4.40
C GLY A 696 -12.04 -24.31 -5.07
N ASP A 697 -11.74 -24.65 -6.32
CA ASP A 697 -10.78 -23.90 -7.15
C ASP A 697 -11.51 -22.94 -8.09
N SER A 698 -10.90 -21.79 -8.33
CA SER A 698 -11.27 -20.84 -9.38
C SER A 698 -10.21 -20.87 -10.49
N ILE A 699 -10.61 -21.18 -11.71
CA ILE A 699 -9.70 -21.24 -12.86
C ILE A 699 -10.15 -20.21 -13.87
N ASP A 700 -9.24 -19.26 -14.23
CA ASP A 700 -9.55 -18.31 -15.30
C ASP A 700 -9.80 -19.05 -16.61
N TYR A 701 -10.91 -18.76 -17.24
CA TYR A 701 -11.36 -19.33 -18.50
C TYR A 701 -11.82 -18.25 -19.50
N THR A 702 -11.41 -17.03 -19.26
CA THR A 702 -11.90 -15.84 -20.00
C THR A 702 -11.56 -15.91 -21.48
N ALA A 703 -10.33 -16.31 -21.81
CA ALA A 703 -9.85 -16.37 -23.18
C ALA A 703 -10.44 -17.57 -23.96
N GLU A 704 -10.63 -18.71 -23.27
CA GLU A 704 -11.11 -19.96 -23.86
C GLU A 704 -12.62 -20.04 -23.99
N MET A 705 -13.37 -19.18 -23.28
CA MET A 705 -14.83 -19.22 -23.29
C MET A 705 -15.39 -18.78 -24.64
N ASP A 706 -16.29 -19.63 -25.20
CA ASP A 706 -17.02 -19.33 -26.44
C ASP A 706 -17.88 -18.07 -26.27
N ASP A 707 -17.79 -17.16 -27.22
CA ASP A 707 -18.51 -15.88 -27.23
C ASP A 707 -20.02 -16.04 -27.16
N TYR A 708 -20.56 -17.16 -27.67
CA TYR A 708 -21.98 -17.51 -27.53
C TYR A 708 -22.46 -17.47 -26.07
N PHE A 709 -21.68 -18.00 -25.13
CA PHE A 709 -22.05 -17.99 -23.71
C PHE A 709 -21.84 -16.61 -23.07
N LYS A 710 -20.83 -15.85 -23.55
CA LYS A 710 -20.62 -14.46 -23.13
C LYS A 710 -21.80 -13.58 -23.51
N GLU A 711 -22.34 -13.76 -24.74
CA GLU A 711 -23.55 -13.05 -25.21
C GLU A 711 -24.79 -13.41 -24.40
N ILE A 712 -24.94 -14.67 -23.98
CA ILE A 712 -26.04 -15.11 -23.12
C ILE A 712 -25.94 -14.45 -21.74
N ALA A 713 -24.75 -14.39 -21.16
CA ALA A 713 -24.54 -13.72 -19.87
C ALA A 713 -24.89 -12.22 -19.96
N ILE A 714 -24.46 -11.52 -21.02
CA ILE A 714 -24.81 -10.12 -21.27
C ILE A 714 -26.32 -9.92 -21.42
N ARG A 715 -27.00 -10.76 -22.23
CA ARG A 715 -28.44 -10.67 -22.40
C ARG A 715 -29.20 -10.90 -21.08
N ALA A 716 -28.71 -11.79 -20.24
CA ALA A 716 -29.30 -12.05 -18.94
C ALA A 716 -29.24 -10.83 -18.00
N THR A 717 -28.09 -10.15 -17.98
CA THR A 717 -27.94 -8.92 -17.19
C THR A 717 -28.76 -7.76 -17.74
N GLN A 718 -28.83 -7.61 -19.06
CA GLN A 718 -29.67 -6.60 -19.73
C GLN A 718 -31.14 -6.75 -19.41
N VAL A 719 -31.68 -7.98 -19.43
CA VAL A 719 -33.09 -8.27 -19.13
C VAL A 719 -33.48 -7.84 -17.72
N LEU A 720 -32.53 -7.94 -16.76
CA LEU A 720 -32.76 -7.53 -15.38
C LEU A 720 -32.25 -6.10 -15.08
N ASP A 721 -31.69 -5.39 -16.06
CA ASP A 721 -31.02 -4.09 -15.89
C ASP A 721 -29.93 -4.12 -14.79
N ALA A 722 -29.20 -5.23 -14.72
CA ALA A 722 -28.09 -5.41 -13.77
C ALA A 722 -26.78 -4.85 -14.36
N LYS A 723 -26.11 -3.95 -13.64
CA LYS A 723 -24.92 -3.26 -14.15
C LYS A 723 -23.61 -3.98 -13.80
N ILE A 724 -23.50 -4.49 -12.57
CA ILE A 724 -22.39 -5.34 -12.13
C ILE A 724 -22.99 -6.64 -11.61
N CYS A 725 -22.72 -7.74 -12.27
CA CYS A 725 -23.40 -8.99 -11.97
C CYS A 725 -22.51 -10.21 -12.23
N GLY A 726 -22.58 -11.18 -11.32
CA GLY A 726 -22.04 -12.52 -11.54
C GLY A 726 -23.14 -13.44 -12.10
N VAL A 727 -22.94 -13.99 -13.29
CA VAL A 727 -23.88 -14.91 -13.93
C VAL A 727 -23.32 -16.33 -13.87
N ASP A 728 -24.04 -17.24 -13.20
CA ASP A 728 -23.65 -18.64 -13.11
C ASP A 728 -24.34 -19.44 -14.22
N ILE A 729 -23.51 -20.01 -15.10
CA ILE A 729 -23.98 -20.78 -16.26
C ILE A 729 -23.38 -22.19 -16.19
N ILE A 730 -24.23 -23.21 -16.31
CA ILE A 730 -23.77 -24.57 -16.64
C ILE A 730 -23.55 -24.66 -18.13
N VAL A 731 -22.31 -24.88 -18.53
CA VAL A 731 -21.91 -25.03 -19.93
C VAL A 731 -21.72 -26.52 -20.25
N PRO A 732 -22.38 -27.06 -21.27
CA PRO A 732 -22.18 -28.45 -21.70
C PRO A 732 -20.73 -28.73 -22.10
N ARG A 733 -20.21 -29.90 -21.74
CA ARG A 733 -18.86 -30.32 -22.13
C ARG A 733 -18.68 -30.52 -23.62
N GLU A 734 -19.75 -30.84 -24.31
CA GLU A 734 -19.75 -31.04 -25.76
C GLU A 734 -20.29 -29.78 -26.46
N THR A 735 -19.48 -29.15 -27.30
CA THR A 735 -19.84 -27.93 -28.03
C THR A 735 -21.07 -28.06 -28.96
N ILE A 736 -21.33 -29.28 -29.44
CA ILE A 736 -22.51 -29.59 -30.28
C ILE A 736 -23.84 -29.43 -29.51
N ASN A 737 -23.79 -29.44 -28.19
CA ASN A 737 -24.94 -29.34 -27.28
C ASN A 737 -25.02 -27.96 -26.59
N ARG A 738 -24.45 -26.90 -27.19
CA ARG A 738 -24.42 -25.55 -26.56
C ARG A 738 -25.81 -25.00 -26.20
N ASP A 739 -26.86 -25.42 -26.88
CA ASP A 739 -28.25 -25.11 -26.56
C ASP A 739 -28.78 -25.74 -25.25
N LYS A 740 -28.05 -26.71 -24.70
CA LYS A 740 -28.37 -27.36 -23.41
C LYS A 740 -27.76 -26.66 -22.20
N HIS A 741 -27.09 -25.50 -22.38
CA HIS A 741 -26.68 -24.66 -21.28
C HIS A 741 -27.87 -24.21 -20.45
N ALA A 742 -27.64 -23.78 -19.21
CA ALA A 742 -28.68 -23.06 -18.45
C ALA A 742 -28.05 -22.09 -17.46
N ILE A 743 -28.69 -20.94 -17.29
CA ILE A 743 -28.37 -20.01 -16.22
C ILE A 743 -29.01 -20.52 -14.94
N ILE A 744 -28.19 -20.73 -13.90
CA ILE A 744 -28.66 -21.24 -12.61
C ILE A 744 -28.88 -20.13 -11.59
N GLU A 745 -28.10 -19.03 -11.68
CA GLU A 745 -28.18 -17.91 -10.74
C GLU A 745 -27.61 -16.62 -11.34
N LEU A 746 -28.14 -15.47 -10.91
CA LEU A 746 -27.53 -14.16 -11.07
C LEU A 746 -27.23 -13.58 -9.69
N ASN A 747 -26.04 -13.04 -9.52
CA ASN A 747 -25.53 -12.54 -8.24
C ASN A 747 -25.25 -11.03 -8.35
N PHE A 748 -25.99 -10.23 -7.59
CA PHE A 748 -25.85 -8.76 -7.54
C PHE A 748 -24.63 -8.29 -6.73
N ASN A 749 -23.98 -9.18 -5.98
CA ASN A 749 -22.75 -8.92 -5.25
C ASN A 749 -21.71 -9.99 -5.61
N PRO A 750 -21.19 -9.99 -6.85
CA PRO A 750 -20.17 -10.95 -7.25
C PRO A 750 -18.88 -10.70 -6.47
N ALA A 751 -18.30 -11.76 -5.91
CA ALA A 751 -17.03 -11.72 -5.22
C ALA A 751 -15.91 -11.54 -6.27
N MET A 752 -15.50 -10.29 -6.51
CA MET A 752 -14.53 -9.99 -7.58
C MET A 752 -13.13 -10.52 -7.28
N HIS A 753 -12.76 -10.72 -6.01
CA HIS A 753 -11.43 -11.17 -5.61
C HIS A 753 -11.02 -12.50 -6.26
N MET A 754 -11.98 -13.43 -6.47
CA MET A 754 -11.69 -14.71 -7.13
C MET A 754 -11.32 -14.58 -8.61
N HIS A 755 -11.72 -13.49 -9.28
CA HIS A 755 -11.29 -13.16 -10.64
C HIS A 755 -9.97 -12.42 -10.67
N CYS A 756 -9.69 -11.62 -9.62
CA CYS A 756 -8.41 -10.93 -9.46
C CYS A 756 -7.28 -11.88 -9.09
N PHE A 757 -7.58 -12.92 -8.30
CA PHE A 757 -6.62 -13.90 -7.80
C PHE A 757 -7.15 -15.33 -7.98
N PRO A 758 -7.27 -15.81 -9.23
CA PRO A 758 -7.71 -17.18 -9.49
C PRO A 758 -6.63 -18.18 -9.02
N TYR A 759 -7.06 -19.39 -8.64
CA TYR A 759 -6.14 -20.50 -8.32
C TYR A 759 -5.21 -20.81 -9.50
N GLN A 760 -5.74 -20.72 -10.73
CA GLN A 760 -4.98 -20.95 -11.95
C GLN A 760 -5.45 -20.03 -13.08
N GLY A 761 -4.52 -19.53 -13.87
CA GLY A 761 -4.78 -18.67 -15.03
C GLY A 761 -4.39 -17.22 -14.78
N GLU A 762 -4.93 -16.31 -15.58
CA GLU A 762 -4.56 -14.90 -15.58
C GLU A 762 -5.33 -14.10 -14.53
N GLN A 763 -4.62 -13.32 -13.73
CA GLN A 763 -5.21 -12.34 -12.80
C GLN A 763 -5.89 -11.20 -13.56
N LYS A 764 -7.16 -10.91 -13.27
CA LYS A 764 -7.91 -9.84 -13.95
C LYS A 764 -7.97 -8.59 -13.07
N LYS A 765 -7.73 -7.43 -13.66
CA LYS A 765 -7.77 -6.12 -12.98
C LYS A 765 -9.23 -5.61 -12.87
N ILE A 766 -10.06 -6.32 -12.12
CA ILE A 766 -11.52 -6.05 -12.06
C ILE A 766 -11.83 -4.72 -11.37
N GLY A 767 -11.10 -4.34 -10.35
CA GLY A 767 -11.30 -3.05 -9.68
C GLY A 767 -11.11 -1.88 -10.64
N ASP A 768 -10.11 -1.94 -11.53
CA ASP A 768 -9.92 -0.93 -12.58
C ASP A 768 -11.15 -0.84 -13.51
N LYS A 769 -11.77 -1.98 -13.88
CA LYS A 769 -12.97 -1.99 -14.74
C LYS A 769 -14.19 -1.38 -14.07
N ILE A 770 -14.35 -1.61 -12.78
CA ILE A 770 -15.42 -0.98 -12.00
C ILE A 770 -15.16 0.53 -11.88
N LEU A 771 -13.93 0.95 -11.63
CA LEU A 771 -13.59 2.37 -11.55
C LEU A 771 -13.72 3.08 -12.90
N ASP A 772 -13.36 2.43 -14.03
CA ASP A 772 -13.66 2.95 -15.38
C ASP A 772 -15.16 3.18 -15.56
N PHE A 773 -15.98 2.20 -15.17
CA PHE A 773 -17.45 2.30 -15.29
C PHE A 773 -18.05 3.41 -14.40
N LEU A 774 -17.44 3.71 -13.27
CA LEU A 774 -17.96 4.74 -12.35
C LEU A 774 -17.52 6.15 -12.74
N PHE A 775 -16.30 6.33 -13.27
CA PHE A 775 -15.66 7.66 -13.41
C PHE A 775 -15.40 8.09 -14.85
N ASP A 776 -15.46 7.20 -15.84
CA ASP A 776 -15.33 7.49 -17.27
C ASP A 776 -16.72 7.58 -17.93
#